data_2ec9c4c98c65718e30a8ec397961d06a
#
_entry.id   2ec9c4c98c65718e30a8ec397961d06a
#
_cell.length_a   1.000
_cell.length_b   1.000
_cell.length_c   1.000
_cell.angle_alpha   90.00
_cell.angle_beta   90.00
_cell.angle_gamma   90.00
#
_symmetry.space_group_name_H-M   'P 1'
#
loop_
_entity.id
_entity.type
_entity.pdbx_description
1 polymer ?
#
loop_
_entity_poly.entity_id
_entity_poly.type
_entity_poly.pdbx_seq_one_letter_code
_entity_poly.pdbx_strand_id
1 'polypeptide(L)'
;MAKKNTYDADSISVLEGLEAVRKRPGMYIGSVSTKGLNHLIYEIVDNAVDEHLAGFCNKISVFLEKDGSATVEDNGRGVPVGMHQKGISAARLVYTTLHAGGKFDDSAYKTSGGLHGVGSSVVNALSEYMDVKISRDGGVHHDRYERGIPVVELEDGLLPVIAKTRKTGTLVNFLPDGEIFEKTKFKADEVKSRLHETAYLNPELTIIFEDRRREQTEHIEFHEPDGIIGFIKDMNQKKEVIHEPVYFKGEAEGIEVEVAFQYVNEFHENVLGFCNNIYNAEGGTHLTGFKTTFTTVINQYARELGILKEKDSNFTGADIRNGMTAIVSVKHPDPRFEGQTKTKLENPDASKATGKVTGEEIVRYFDRNLETLKKVIGCAEKAAKIRKTEERAKTNLLTKQKYSFDSNGKLANCESRDASKCEIFIVEGDSAGGSAKTARDRMYQAILPIRGKILNVEKASIDKVLANAEIKTMINAFGCGFSEGYGNDFDISKLRYDKIIIMADADVDGAHISTLLLTLFYRFMPELIFEGHVYIAMPPLYKAMPKKGEEEYLYDDKALEQYRKRQTGPFTLQRYKGLGEMDAEQLWETTLNPETRMLKLVEIEDARMASSVTEMLMGSDVPPRRAFIYENAAEAELDI
;
A
#
# COMPACT_ATOMS: atom_id res chain seq x y z
N MET A 1 -40.48 24.56 6.39
CA MET A 1 -40.05 25.14 5.11
C MET A 1 -38.64 24.57 4.83
N ALA A 2 -38.52 23.66 3.89
CA ALA A 2 -37.23 23.08 3.49
C ALA A 2 -36.40 24.18 2.79
N LYS A 3 -35.20 24.46 3.29
CA LYS A 3 -34.24 25.33 2.59
C LYS A 3 -33.93 24.68 1.25
N LYS A 4 -34.34 25.31 0.14
CA LYS A 4 -33.85 24.99 -1.20
C LYS A 4 -32.32 25.18 -1.19
N ASN A 5 -31.57 24.12 -1.32
CA ASN A 5 -30.15 24.18 -1.67
C ASN A 5 -30.05 24.74 -3.07
N THR A 6 -29.91 26.04 -3.24
CA THR A 6 -29.55 26.67 -4.51
C THR A 6 -28.05 26.69 -4.60
N TYR A 7 -27.51 25.97 -5.60
CA TYR A 7 -26.10 26.06 -5.97
C TYR A 7 -25.96 27.31 -6.85
N ASP A 8 -25.46 28.38 -6.27
CA ASP A 8 -25.26 29.70 -6.89
C ASP A 8 -23.82 30.20 -6.65
N ALA A 9 -23.50 31.39 -7.16
CA ALA A 9 -22.16 31.96 -7.05
C ALA A 9 -21.69 32.13 -5.58
N ASP A 10 -22.61 32.40 -4.68
CA ASP A 10 -22.32 32.58 -3.23
C ASP A 10 -22.03 31.24 -2.52
N SER A 11 -22.35 30.10 -3.17
CA SER A 11 -22.04 28.78 -2.64
C SER A 11 -20.60 28.33 -2.95
N ILE A 12 -19.85 29.08 -3.78
CA ILE A 12 -18.46 28.80 -4.12
C ILE A 12 -17.56 29.39 -3.03
N SER A 13 -16.95 28.52 -2.21
CA SER A 13 -15.94 28.91 -1.22
C SER A 13 -14.53 28.77 -1.78
N VAL A 14 -13.71 29.79 -1.68
CA VAL A 14 -12.28 29.74 -2.00
C VAL A 14 -11.53 29.49 -0.70
N LEU A 15 -10.71 28.44 -0.67
CA LEU A 15 -9.82 28.15 0.44
C LEU A 15 -8.42 28.63 0.08
N GLU A 16 -7.83 29.44 0.95
CA GLU A 16 -6.49 29.99 0.76
C GLU A 16 -5.47 29.31 1.68
N GLY A 17 -4.24 29.16 1.19
CA GLY A 17 -3.09 28.72 1.96
C GLY A 17 -3.28 27.34 2.61
N LEU A 18 -2.89 27.21 3.88
CA LEU A 18 -2.88 25.95 4.62
C LEU A 18 -4.29 25.48 5.07
N GLU A 19 -5.30 26.34 5.02
CA GLU A 19 -6.68 25.96 5.34
C GLU A 19 -7.21 24.88 4.36
N ALA A 20 -6.81 24.96 3.08
CA ALA A 20 -7.16 23.96 2.09
C ALA A 20 -6.63 22.56 2.46
N VAL A 21 -5.41 22.51 3.00
CA VAL A 21 -4.77 21.26 3.46
C VAL A 21 -5.56 20.65 4.63
N ARG A 22 -5.89 21.46 5.63
CA ARG A 22 -6.67 21.02 6.81
C ARG A 22 -8.06 20.51 6.45
N LYS A 23 -8.70 21.14 5.46
CA LYS A 23 -10.05 20.76 5.00
C LYS A 23 -10.06 19.49 4.13
N ARG A 24 -8.99 19.20 3.38
CA ARG A 24 -8.87 18.08 2.47
C ARG A 24 -7.49 17.40 2.59
N PRO A 25 -7.14 16.88 3.78
CA PRO A 25 -5.80 16.31 4.01
C PRO A 25 -5.48 15.13 3.10
N GLY A 26 -6.48 14.30 2.75
CA GLY A 26 -6.29 13.16 1.86
C GLY A 26 -5.71 13.48 0.49
N MET A 27 -5.90 14.71 -0.02
CA MET A 27 -5.29 15.15 -1.29
C MET A 27 -3.76 15.28 -1.21
N TYR A 28 -3.20 15.48 0.00
CA TYR A 28 -1.78 15.74 0.22
C TYR A 28 -1.05 14.55 0.83
N ILE A 29 -1.71 13.80 1.72
CA ILE A 29 -1.10 12.66 2.46
C ILE A 29 -1.77 11.31 2.14
N GLY A 30 -2.66 11.27 1.15
CA GLY A 30 -3.38 10.07 0.70
C GLY A 30 -4.54 9.65 1.61
N SER A 31 -4.36 9.62 2.92
CA SER A 31 -5.41 9.27 3.88
C SER A 31 -5.19 9.94 5.23
N VAL A 32 -6.21 9.97 6.10
CA VAL A 32 -6.09 10.40 7.51
C VAL A 32 -5.91 9.22 8.47
N SER A 33 -5.68 8.02 7.93
CA SER A 33 -5.36 6.81 8.68
C SER A 33 -3.93 6.85 9.26
N THR A 34 -3.52 5.81 9.96
CA THR A 34 -2.14 5.66 10.47
C THR A 34 -1.08 5.79 9.36
N LYS A 35 -1.39 5.39 8.12
CA LYS A 35 -0.51 5.56 6.96
C LYS A 35 -0.25 7.04 6.67
N GLY A 36 -1.30 7.85 6.54
CA GLY A 36 -1.16 9.29 6.35
C GLY A 36 -0.51 9.98 7.56
N LEU A 37 -0.74 9.46 8.77
CA LEU A 37 -0.05 9.92 9.97
C LEU A 37 1.47 9.70 9.88
N ASN A 38 1.91 8.47 9.57
CA ASN A 38 3.34 8.16 9.41
C ASN A 38 3.96 8.94 8.24
N HIS A 39 3.16 9.24 7.20
CA HIS A 39 3.62 10.02 6.05
C HIS A 39 4.13 11.43 6.43
N LEU A 40 3.63 12.02 7.52
CA LEU A 40 4.15 13.29 8.03
C LEU A 40 5.64 13.19 8.40
N ILE A 41 6.07 12.06 9.01
CA ILE A 41 7.49 11.81 9.30
C ILE A 41 8.27 11.69 8.00
N TYR A 42 7.72 10.95 7.02
CA TYR A 42 8.42 10.69 5.76
C TYR A 42 8.64 11.96 4.94
N GLU A 43 7.70 12.91 4.94
CA GLU A 43 7.87 14.20 4.26
C GLU A 43 9.04 15.01 4.84
N ILE A 44 9.27 14.97 6.15
CA ILE A 44 10.41 15.66 6.78
C ILE A 44 11.71 14.87 6.54
N VAL A 45 11.68 13.54 6.62
CA VAL A 45 12.84 12.68 6.32
C VAL A 45 13.26 12.84 4.86
N ASP A 46 12.31 12.88 3.91
CA ASP A 46 12.60 13.04 2.48
C ASP A 46 13.30 14.38 2.21
N ASN A 47 12.99 15.45 2.96
CA ASN A 47 13.72 16.71 2.86
C ASN A 47 15.19 16.57 3.33
N ALA A 48 15.43 15.81 4.38
CA ALA A 48 16.79 15.53 4.86
C ALA A 48 17.55 14.60 3.89
N VAL A 49 16.87 13.65 3.25
CA VAL A 49 17.43 12.80 2.18
C VAL A 49 17.79 13.64 0.95
N ASP A 50 16.99 14.65 0.59
CA ASP A 50 17.33 15.55 -0.50
C ASP A 50 18.63 16.35 -0.20
N GLU A 51 18.88 16.75 1.06
CA GLU A 51 20.18 17.32 1.49
C GLU A 51 21.31 16.30 1.37
N HIS A 52 21.04 15.01 1.62
CA HIS A 52 22.02 13.94 1.40
C HIS A 52 22.34 13.78 -0.09
N LEU A 53 21.34 13.71 -0.95
CA LEU A 53 21.52 13.62 -2.41
C LEU A 53 22.26 14.82 -2.99
N ALA A 54 22.11 15.99 -2.35
CA ALA A 54 22.88 17.19 -2.68
C ALA A 54 24.31 17.18 -2.11
N GLY A 55 24.69 16.15 -1.34
CA GLY A 55 26.05 15.97 -0.79
C GLY A 55 26.33 16.71 0.52
N PHE A 56 25.31 17.21 1.23
CA PHE A 56 25.48 18.03 2.43
C PHE A 56 25.03 17.36 3.72
N CYS A 57 24.31 16.24 3.66
CA CYS A 57 23.82 15.51 4.83
C CYS A 57 24.34 14.07 4.81
N ASN A 58 24.84 13.57 5.95
CA ASN A 58 25.25 12.19 6.12
C ASN A 58 24.64 11.52 7.36
N LYS A 59 23.81 12.26 8.11
CA LYS A 59 23.16 11.75 9.30
C LYS A 59 21.77 12.34 9.47
N ILE A 60 20.79 11.46 9.65
CA ILE A 60 19.40 11.80 9.98
C ILE A 60 19.05 11.09 11.29
N SER A 61 18.35 11.79 12.19
CA SER A 61 17.85 11.20 13.44
C SER A 61 16.33 11.40 13.51
N VAL A 62 15.61 10.32 13.85
CA VAL A 62 14.15 10.31 13.97
C VAL A 62 13.78 9.81 15.36
N PHE A 63 13.03 10.61 16.11
CA PHE A 63 12.63 10.29 17.47
C PHE A 63 11.11 10.31 17.59
N LEU A 64 10.53 9.26 18.16
CA LEU A 64 9.14 9.24 18.60
C LEU A 64 9.11 9.60 20.07
N GLU A 65 8.54 10.76 20.40
CA GLU A 65 8.62 11.36 21.73
C GLU A 65 7.50 10.88 22.67
N LYS A 66 7.71 11.03 23.98
CA LYS A 66 6.76 10.59 25.01
C LYS A 66 5.40 11.28 24.96
N ASP A 67 5.38 12.51 24.50
CA ASP A 67 4.16 13.32 24.35
C ASP A 67 3.35 12.98 23.10
N GLY A 68 3.85 12.05 22.27
CA GLY A 68 3.24 11.65 21.00
C GLY A 68 3.72 12.45 19.79
N SER A 69 4.62 13.41 19.97
CA SER A 69 5.26 14.15 18.88
C SER A 69 6.33 13.30 18.18
N ALA A 70 6.74 13.71 17.01
CA ALA A 70 7.88 13.17 16.29
C ALA A 70 8.92 14.27 16.06
N THR A 71 10.20 13.92 16.19
CA THR A 71 11.33 14.80 15.90
C THR A 71 12.15 14.20 14.77
N VAL A 72 12.48 15.01 13.77
CA VAL A 72 13.43 14.68 12.71
C VAL A 72 14.54 15.72 12.72
N GLU A 73 15.78 15.27 12.81
CA GLU A 73 16.97 16.12 12.81
C GLU A 73 17.92 15.65 11.72
N ASP A 74 18.42 16.57 10.90
CA ASP A 74 19.47 16.36 9.91
C ASP A 74 20.72 17.22 10.21
N ASN A 75 21.83 16.85 9.61
CA ASN A 75 23.06 17.62 9.65
C ASN A 75 23.42 18.25 8.29
N GLY A 76 22.41 18.56 7.47
CA GLY A 76 22.55 19.23 6.18
C GLY A 76 22.90 20.72 6.30
N ARG A 77 22.65 21.49 5.24
CA ARG A 77 22.94 22.94 5.22
C ARG A 77 22.05 23.76 6.14
N GLY A 78 20.91 23.21 6.55
CA GLY A 78 19.80 23.94 7.18
C GLY A 78 18.98 24.75 6.15
N VAL A 79 17.69 24.88 6.38
CA VAL A 79 16.79 25.68 5.55
C VAL A 79 17.30 27.14 5.47
N PRO A 80 17.27 27.79 4.28
CA PRO A 80 17.67 29.20 4.18
C PRO A 80 16.88 30.12 5.11
N VAL A 81 17.57 30.91 5.93
CA VAL A 81 16.98 31.79 6.96
C VAL A 81 16.99 33.26 6.56
N GLY A 82 17.67 33.60 5.48
CA GLY A 82 17.78 34.96 4.98
C GLY A 82 16.46 35.59 4.54
N MET A 83 16.48 36.88 4.30
CA MET A 83 15.32 37.65 3.84
C MET A 83 14.94 37.27 2.41
N HIS A 84 13.68 36.88 2.21
CA HIS A 84 13.12 36.64 0.88
C HIS A 84 12.57 37.96 0.29
N GLN A 85 12.38 38.01 -1.03
CA GLN A 85 11.81 39.19 -1.73
C GLN A 85 10.44 39.64 -1.22
N LYS A 86 9.71 38.74 -0.55
CA LYS A 86 8.43 39.03 0.11
C LYS A 86 8.57 39.76 1.46
N GLY A 87 9.79 40.11 1.89
CA GLY A 87 10.02 40.84 3.15
C GLY A 87 9.94 40.00 4.43
N ILE A 88 9.98 38.69 4.32
CA ILE A 88 10.01 37.76 5.46
C ILE A 88 11.08 36.69 5.26
N SER A 89 11.47 36.01 6.34
CA SER A 89 12.43 34.91 6.29
C SER A 89 12.01 33.83 5.30
N ALA A 90 12.96 33.36 4.45
CA ALA A 90 12.73 32.29 3.52
C ALA A 90 12.29 30.98 4.21
N ALA A 91 12.82 30.69 5.40
CA ALA A 91 12.39 29.53 6.20
C ALA A 91 10.89 29.59 6.53
N ARG A 92 10.40 30.74 7.01
CA ARG A 92 8.95 30.89 7.31
C ARG A 92 8.09 30.64 6.08
N LEU A 93 8.51 31.08 4.90
CA LEU A 93 7.79 30.82 3.65
C LEU A 93 7.70 29.31 3.34
N VAL A 94 8.77 28.56 3.54
CA VAL A 94 8.79 27.11 3.30
C VAL A 94 7.77 26.36 4.18
N TYR A 95 7.58 26.81 5.42
CA TYR A 95 6.65 26.13 6.34
C TYR A 95 5.22 26.67 6.29
N THR A 96 4.98 27.87 5.73
CA THR A 96 3.64 28.49 5.74
C THR A 96 3.00 28.66 4.37
N THR A 97 3.74 28.44 3.28
CA THR A 97 3.23 28.67 1.93
C THR A 97 3.33 27.41 1.11
N LEU A 98 2.20 27.01 0.49
CA LEU A 98 2.20 25.90 -0.48
C LEU A 98 2.99 26.32 -1.73
N HIS A 99 3.66 25.35 -2.33
CA HIS A 99 4.50 25.57 -3.51
C HIS A 99 5.63 26.60 -3.27
N ALA A 100 6.21 26.59 -2.07
CA ALA A 100 7.39 27.36 -1.72
C ALA A 100 8.57 26.41 -1.43
N GLY A 101 9.68 26.59 -2.10
CA GLY A 101 10.89 25.78 -1.89
C GLY A 101 11.98 26.07 -2.90
N GLY A 102 13.21 25.70 -2.58
CA GLY A 102 14.40 25.87 -3.45
C GLY A 102 14.59 24.74 -4.46
N LYS A 103 13.62 23.81 -4.57
CA LYS A 103 13.69 22.63 -5.46
C LYS A 103 13.05 22.86 -6.83
N PHE A 104 12.54 24.06 -7.08
CA PHE A 104 12.03 24.49 -8.39
C PHE A 104 13.14 25.00 -9.33
N ASP A 105 14.37 25.14 -8.83
CA ASP A 105 15.53 25.61 -9.58
C ASP A 105 16.64 24.55 -9.50
N ASP A 106 17.08 24.06 -10.66
CA ASP A 106 18.12 23.01 -10.81
C ASP A 106 19.48 23.40 -10.23
N SER A 107 19.68 24.69 -9.88
CA SER A 107 20.94 25.19 -9.33
C SER A 107 21.23 24.68 -7.90
N ALA A 108 20.19 24.35 -7.12
CA ALA A 108 20.34 23.94 -5.72
C ALA A 108 20.31 22.41 -5.52
N TYR A 109 19.56 21.69 -6.37
CA TYR A 109 19.38 20.23 -6.30
C TYR A 109 19.33 19.64 -7.72
N LYS A 110 20.29 18.78 -8.08
CA LYS A 110 20.29 18.07 -9.37
C LYS A 110 19.19 16.99 -9.43
N THR A 111 18.95 16.35 -8.32
CA THR A 111 17.91 15.33 -8.14
C THR A 111 17.28 15.53 -6.78
N SER A 112 15.96 15.53 -6.70
CA SER A 112 15.25 15.61 -5.43
C SER A 112 13.96 14.77 -5.47
N GLY A 113 13.53 14.29 -4.31
CA GLY A 113 12.23 13.65 -4.14
C GLY A 113 11.10 14.67 -3.92
N GLY A 114 11.42 15.80 -3.31
CA GLY A 114 10.47 16.85 -2.92
C GLY A 114 10.18 17.88 -4.01
N LEU A 115 9.51 17.51 -5.09
CA LEU A 115 9.31 18.35 -6.28
C LEU A 115 8.23 19.42 -6.15
N HIS A 116 7.23 19.22 -5.30
CA HIS A 116 6.03 20.06 -5.29
C HIS A 116 6.13 21.23 -4.30
N GLY A 117 7.16 21.28 -3.43
CA GLY A 117 7.35 22.33 -2.44
C GLY A 117 6.19 22.46 -1.44
N VAL A 118 5.57 21.33 -1.08
CA VAL A 118 4.40 21.32 -0.17
C VAL A 118 4.61 20.50 1.11
N GLY A 119 5.55 19.54 1.13
CA GLY A 119 5.69 18.60 2.24
C GLY A 119 5.78 19.26 3.61
N SER A 120 6.73 20.18 3.81
CA SER A 120 6.91 20.87 5.10
C SER A 120 5.70 21.69 5.52
N SER A 121 5.07 22.41 4.59
CA SER A 121 3.87 23.20 4.89
C SER A 121 2.64 22.34 5.13
N VAL A 122 2.53 21.17 4.50
CA VAL A 122 1.49 20.17 4.76
C VAL A 122 1.64 19.59 6.16
N VAL A 123 2.85 19.18 6.57
CA VAL A 123 3.09 18.69 7.94
C VAL A 123 2.75 19.76 8.97
N ASN A 124 3.13 21.01 8.73
CA ASN A 124 2.75 22.15 9.58
C ASN A 124 1.22 22.31 9.70
N ALA A 125 0.52 22.30 8.56
CA ALA A 125 -0.94 22.44 8.54
C ALA A 125 -1.67 21.34 9.29
N LEU A 126 -1.14 20.10 9.29
CA LEU A 126 -1.76 18.91 9.87
C LEU A 126 -1.27 18.61 11.29
N SER A 127 -0.46 19.50 11.87
CA SER A 127 0.05 19.39 13.24
C SER A 127 -0.65 20.35 14.18
N GLU A 128 -0.86 19.93 15.42
CA GLU A 128 -1.30 20.80 16.52
C GLU A 128 -0.25 21.87 16.78
N TYR A 129 1.01 21.46 16.83
CA TYR A 129 2.14 22.37 16.78
C TYR A 129 3.30 21.81 15.95
N MET A 130 4.13 22.69 15.42
CA MET A 130 5.42 22.39 14.83
C MET A 130 6.47 23.36 15.36
N ASP A 131 7.57 22.83 15.89
CA ASP A 131 8.74 23.57 16.40
C ASP A 131 9.93 23.31 15.49
N VAL A 132 10.53 24.36 14.94
CA VAL A 132 11.59 24.28 13.95
C VAL A 132 12.84 25.02 14.46
N LYS A 133 13.97 24.30 14.49
CA LYS A 133 15.28 24.88 14.80
C LYS A 133 16.22 24.70 13.63
N ILE A 134 16.74 25.79 13.10
CA ILE A 134 17.63 25.79 11.94
C ILE A 134 19.00 26.29 12.38
N SER A 135 19.97 25.38 12.33
CA SER A 135 21.37 25.68 12.58
C SER A 135 22.04 26.10 11.27
N ARG A 136 22.25 27.41 11.09
CA ARG A 136 22.82 27.98 9.88
C ARG A 136 23.45 29.35 10.16
N ASP A 137 24.44 29.74 9.38
CA ASP A 137 25.08 31.06 9.43
C ASP A 137 25.60 31.46 10.83
N GLY A 138 26.07 30.46 11.61
CA GLY A 138 26.62 30.65 12.94
C GLY A 138 25.59 30.76 14.07
N GLY A 139 24.30 30.66 13.77
CA GLY A 139 23.19 30.76 14.72
C GLY A 139 22.23 29.59 14.68
N VAL A 140 21.50 29.39 15.75
CA VAL A 140 20.31 28.53 15.80
C VAL A 140 19.09 29.44 15.69
N HIS A 141 18.45 29.44 14.55
CA HIS A 141 17.23 30.17 14.28
C HIS A 141 16.02 29.35 14.69
N HIS A 142 15.02 29.99 15.28
CA HIS A 142 13.85 29.31 15.81
C HIS A 142 12.56 29.83 15.22
N ASP A 143 11.68 28.93 14.84
CA ASP A 143 10.30 29.23 14.50
C ASP A 143 9.36 28.18 15.11
N ARG A 144 8.12 28.58 15.38
CA ARG A 144 7.09 27.71 15.92
C ARG A 144 5.75 28.05 15.31
N TYR A 145 4.96 27.04 15.09
CA TYR A 145 3.64 27.12 14.48
C TYR A 145 2.63 26.36 15.31
N GLU A 146 1.39 26.84 15.30
CA GLU A 146 0.23 26.15 15.86
C GLU A 146 -0.83 26.04 14.76
N ARG A 147 -1.16 24.80 14.36
CA ARG A 147 -2.09 24.50 13.26
C ARG A 147 -1.78 25.28 11.98
N GLY A 148 -0.53 25.37 11.62
CA GLY A 148 -0.05 26.08 10.43
C GLY A 148 0.18 27.58 10.61
N ILE A 149 -0.21 28.17 11.76
CA ILE A 149 -0.09 29.61 12.02
C ILE A 149 1.20 29.88 12.81
N PRO A 150 2.10 30.76 12.34
CA PRO A 150 3.32 31.10 13.06
C PRO A 150 3.00 31.86 14.36
N VAL A 151 3.65 31.47 15.47
CA VAL A 151 3.48 32.09 16.80
C VAL A 151 4.73 32.82 17.29
N VAL A 152 5.86 32.66 16.60
CA VAL A 152 7.11 33.40 16.89
C VAL A 152 7.11 34.73 16.15
N GLU A 153 7.39 35.80 16.84
CA GLU A 153 7.55 37.14 16.21
C GLU A 153 8.89 37.21 15.45
N LEU A 154 8.87 37.82 14.28
CA LEU A 154 10.07 38.07 13.49
C LEU A 154 10.78 39.35 13.97
N GLU A 155 12.11 39.29 14.05
CA GLU A 155 12.97 40.43 14.30
C GLU A 155 13.41 41.02 12.94
N ASP A 156 12.94 42.18 12.58
CA ASP A 156 13.17 42.82 11.27
C ASP A 156 12.87 41.89 10.08
N GLY A 157 11.82 41.07 10.18
CA GLY A 157 11.41 40.12 9.15
C GLY A 157 12.20 38.80 9.13
N LEU A 158 13.16 38.61 10.03
CA LEU A 158 13.98 37.40 10.19
C LEU A 158 13.59 36.60 11.43
N LEU A 159 13.92 35.31 11.43
CA LEU A 159 13.73 34.44 12.59
C LEU A 159 14.70 34.82 13.72
N PRO A 160 14.25 34.80 14.99
CA PRO A 160 15.13 35.07 16.13
C PRO A 160 16.23 34.00 16.27
N VAL A 161 17.43 34.45 16.66
CA VAL A 161 18.57 33.58 16.94
C VAL A 161 18.60 33.26 18.41
N ILE A 162 18.28 32.02 18.78
CA ILE A 162 18.20 31.56 20.18
C ILE A 162 19.54 31.08 20.76
N ALA A 163 20.50 30.72 19.91
CA ALA A 163 21.81 30.26 20.33
C ALA A 163 22.86 30.44 19.21
N LYS A 164 24.15 30.44 19.57
CA LYS A 164 25.27 30.37 18.63
C LYS A 164 25.67 28.92 18.40
N THR A 165 25.96 28.54 17.14
CA THR A 165 26.39 27.19 16.79
C THR A 165 27.43 27.23 15.66
N ARG A 166 28.26 26.17 15.60
CA ARG A 166 29.12 25.87 14.45
C ARG A 166 28.58 24.75 13.58
N LYS A 167 27.51 24.09 14.07
CA LYS A 167 26.85 23.01 13.33
C LYS A 167 25.90 23.61 12.32
N THR A 168 25.57 22.81 11.31
CA THR A 168 24.49 23.09 10.35
C THR A 168 23.45 21.97 10.42
N GLY A 169 22.23 22.25 9.98
CA GLY A 169 21.16 21.25 9.91
C GLY A 169 19.80 21.84 10.28
N THR A 170 18.79 21.02 10.16
CA THR A 170 17.40 21.37 10.52
C THR A 170 16.87 20.34 11.51
N LEU A 171 16.21 20.81 12.55
CA LEU A 171 15.44 20.00 13.48
C LEU A 171 13.97 20.43 13.40
N VAL A 172 13.10 19.48 13.13
CA VAL A 172 11.64 19.66 13.12
C VAL A 172 11.03 18.72 14.13
N ASN A 173 10.36 19.29 15.13
CA ASN A 173 9.51 18.54 16.05
C ASN A 173 8.05 18.91 15.79
N PHE A 174 7.16 17.93 15.69
CA PHE A 174 5.75 18.20 15.42
C PHE A 174 4.83 17.20 16.12
N LEU A 175 3.67 17.67 16.56
CA LEU A 175 2.60 16.87 17.16
C LEU A 175 1.41 16.81 16.19
N PRO A 176 1.01 15.63 15.69
CA PRO A 176 -0.15 15.50 14.81
C PRO A 176 -1.43 16.01 15.47
N ASP A 177 -2.29 16.71 14.70
CA ASP A 177 -3.52 17.30 15.20
C ASP A 177 -4.63 16.26 15.34
N GLY A 178 -5.09 16.03 16.58
CA GLY A 178 -6.20 15.13 16.90
C GLY A 178 -7.57 15.55 16.36
N GLU A 179 -7.71 16.79 15.85
CA GLU A 179 -8.92 17.22 15.14
C GLU A 179 -8.98 16.66 13.70
N ILE A 180 -7.82 16.22 13.15
CA ILE A 180 -7.70 15.72 11.78
C ILE A 180 -7.54 14.21 11.77
N PHE A 181 -6.67 13.68 12.64
CA PHE A 181 -6.36 12.25 12.71
C PHE A 181 -7.18 11.59 13.82
N GLU A 182 -7.90 10.52 13.48
CA GLU A 182 -8.62 9.70 14.47
C GLU A 182 -7.67 9.03 15.48
N LYS A 183 -6.48 8.68 15.02
CA LYS A 183 -5.40 8.10 15.82
C LYS A 183 -4.13 8.90 15.58
N THR A 184 -3.56 9.46 16.65
CA THR A 184 -2.32 10.27 16.60
C THR A 184 -1.06 9.49 17.01
N LYS A 185 -1.18 8.17 17.21
CA LYS A 185 -0.06 7.33 17.62
C LYS A 185 0.67 6.76 16.40
N PHE A 186 1.91 7.16 16.19
CA PHE A 186 2.79 6.63 15.15
C PHE A 186 3.06 5.14 15.36
N LYS A 187 3.08 4.37 14.27
CA LYS A 187 3.49 2.96 14.27
C LYS A 187 5.01 2.86 14.05
N ALA A 188 5.74 2.56 15.14
CA ALA A 188 7.19 2.48 15.12
C ALA A 188 7.73 1.50 14.08
N ASP A 189 7.11 0.33 13.93
CA ASP A 189 7.60 -0.70 13.01
C ASP A 189 7.51 -0.28 11.54
N GLU A 190 6.44 0.42 11.15
CA GLU A 190 6.29 0.98 9.82
C GLU A 190 7.33 2.08 9.56
N VAL A 191 7.56 2.95 10.56
CA VAL A 191 8.59 4.00 10.47
C VAL A 191 9.97 3.37 10.36
N LYS A 192 10.32 2.39 11.19
CA LYS A 192 11.60 1.64 11.14
C LYS A 192 11.83 1.02 9.77
N SER A 193 10.82 0.31 9.22
CA SER A 193 10.94 -0.31 7.90
C SER A 193 11.24 0.72 6.82
N ARG A 194 10.54 1.85 6.82
CA ARG A 194 10.77 2.92 5.83
C ARG A 194 12.16 3.56 5.97
N LEU A 195 12.62 3.79 7.21
CA LEU A 195 13.96 4.34 7.46
C LEU A 195 15.07 3.36 7.03
N HIS A 196 14.88 2.07 7.26
CA HIS A 196 15.82 1.03 6.83
C HIS A 196 15.91 0.95 5.30
N GLU A 197 14.76 1.00 4.61
CA GLU A 197 14.73 1.10 3.14
C GLU A 197 15.49 2.33 2.63
N THR A 198 15.29 3.47 3.30
CA THR A 198 15.99 4.72 2.96
C THR A 198 17.50 4.57 3.14
N ALA A 199 17.96 3.86 4.18
CA ALA A 199 19.39 3.59 4.38
C ALA A 199 19.98 2.71 3.27
N TYR A 200 19.27 1.65 2.85
CA TYR A 200 19.71 0.81 1.72
C TYR A 200 19.82 1.59 0.39
N LEU A 201 18.97 2.57 0.16
CA LEU A 201 19.02 3.41 -1.03
C LEU A 201 20.12 4.48 -0.98
N ASN A 202 20.72 4.70 0.20
CA ASN A 202 21.72 5.72 0.47
C ASN A 202 22.87 5.15 1.32
N PRO A 203 23.80 4.39 0.75
CA PRO A 203 24.83 3.66 1.50
C PRO A 203 25.72 4.52 2.41
N GLU A 204 25.89 5.81 2.08
CA GLU A 204 26.71 6.75 2.85
C GLU A 204 25.92 7.48 3.95
N LEU A 205 24.61 7.24 4.05
CA LEU A 205 23.73 7.86 5.02
C LEU A 205 23.59 6.99 6.26
N THR A 206 23.76 7.60 7.44
CA THR A 206 23.42 6.98 8.73
C THR A 206 22.07 7.51 9.20
N ILE A 207 21.14 6.64 9.52
CA ILE A 207 19.83 7.01 10.05
C ILE A 207 19.70 6.43 11.46
N ILE A 208 19.46 7.29 12.45
CA ILE A 208 19.20 6.90 13.84
C ILE A 208 17.69 6.96 14.08
N PHE A 209 17.15 5.90 14.63
CA PHE A 209 15.78 5.84 15.10
C PHE A 209 15.73 5.59 16.60
N GLU A 210 14.93 6.38 17.35
CA GLU A 210 14.66 6.13 18.75
C GLU A 210 13.15 6.20 19.04
N ASP A 211 12.62 5.15 19.65
CA ASP A 211 11.28 5.17 20.24
C ASP A 211 11.41 5.46 21.75
N ARG A 212 11.17 6.71 22.13
CA ARG A 212 11.26 7.23 23.50
C ARG A 212 9.96 7.11 24.28
N ARG A 213 8.90 6.58 23.67
CA ARG A 213 7.56 6.48 24.28
C ARG A 213 7.49 5.39 25.35
N ARG A 214 8.39 4.41 25.29
CA ARG A 214 8.49 3.32 26.26
C ARG A 214 9.43 3.69 27.42
N GLU A 215 9.32 2.98 28.56
CA GLU A 215 10.24 3.19 29.70
C GLU A 215 11.70 2.93 29.30
N GLN A 216 11.94 1.90 28.51
CA GLN A 216 13.23 1.64 27.89
C GLN A 216 13.19 2.14 26.45
N THR A 217 14.01 3.15 26.17
CA THR A 217 14.14 3.71 24.80
C THR A 217 14.69 2.65 23.85
N GLU A 218 13.96 2.38 22.78
CA GLU A 218 14.48 1.57 21.67
C GLU A 218 15.40 2.46 20.83
N HIS A 219 16.64 2.04 20.59
CA HIS A 219 17.62 2.77 19.78
C HIS A 219 18.12 1.85 18.67
N ILE A 220 18.00 2.30 17.42
CA ILE A 220 18.45 1.56 16.24
C ILE A 220 19.24 2.52 15.35
N GLU A 221 20.37 2.05 14.84
CA GLU A 221 21.16 2.74 13.82
C GLU A 221 21.10 1.93 12.51
N PHE A 222 20.64 2.55 11.45
CA PHE A 222 20.65 2.01 10.10
C PHE A 222 21.81 2.64 9.33
N HIS A 223 22.75 1.79 8.91
CA HIS A 223 23.85 2.17 8.02
C HIS A 223 24.15 0.97 7.12
N GLU A 224 23.85 1.10 5.85
CA GLU A 224 23.82 -0.01 4.89
C GLU A 224 24.80 0.19 3.74
N PRO A 225 26.10 -0.01 3.99
CA PRO A 225 27.16 0.25 2.99
C PRO A 225 27.06 -0.63 1.74
N ASP A 226 26.42 -1.80 1.85
CA ASP A 226 26.16 -2.70 0.71
C ASP A 226 25.02 -2.20 -0.19
N GLY A 227 24.30 -1.15 0.20
CA GLY A 227 23.25 -0.54 -0.59
C GLY A 227 22.14 -1.48 -1.00
N ILE A 228 21.68 -1.36 -2.25
CA ILE A 228 20.58 -2.21 -2.76
C ILE A 228 20.97 -3.69 -2.90
N ILE A 229 22.26 -4.04 -2.87
CA ILE A 229 22.71 -5.44 -2.76
C ILE A 229 22.35 -6.00 -1.38
N GLY A 230 22.64 -5.25 -0.32
CA GLY A 230 22.24 -5.56 1.05
C GLY A 230 20.73 -5.70 1.17
N PHE A 231 19.97 -4.80 0.54
CA PHE A 231 18.51 -4.85 0.52
C PHE A 231 17.98 -6.16 -0.11
N ILE A 232 18.51 -6.57 -1.26
CA ILE A 232 18.15 -7.86 -1.90
C ILE A 232 18.46 -9.04 -0.96
N LYS A 233 19.63 -9.05 -0.31
CA LYS A 233 20.02 -10.10 0.63
C LYS A 233 19.06 -10.16 1.82
N ASP A 234 18.68 -9.02 2.37
CA ASP A 234 17.72 -8.94 3.48
C ASP A 234 16.34 -9.48 3.07
N MET A 235 15.81 -9.03 1.92
CA MET A 235 14.53 -9.53 1.38
C MET A 235 14.50 -11.04 1.15
N ASN A 236 15.65 -11.64 0.85
CA ASN A 236 15.77 -13.05 0.54
C ASN A 236 16.41 -13.87 1.67
N GLN A 237 16.66 -13.28 2.85
CA GLN A 237 17.37 -13.91 3.96
C GLN A 237 16.80 -15.27 4.38
N LYS A 238 15.47 -15.42 4.28
CA LYS A 238 14.75 -16.64 4.67
C LYS A 238 14.39 -17.53 3.50
N LYS A 239 14.88 -17.22 2.29
CA LYS A 239 14.52 -17.91 1.05
C LYS A 239 15.68 -18.73 0.51
N GLU A 240 15.38 -19.78 -0.25
CA GLU A 240 16.39 -20.56 -0.96
C GLU A 240 16.85 -19.78 -2.20
N VAL A 241 18.04 -19.17 -2.10
CA VAL A 241 18.62 -18.38 -3.18
C VAL A 241 19.29 -19.27 -4.24
N ILE A 242 19.13 -18.91 -5.52
CA ILE A 242 19.65 -19.67 -6.67
C ILE A 242 21.04 -19.21 -7.07
N HIS A 243 21.35 -17.93 -6.88
CA HIS A 243 22.65 -17.31 -7.18
C HIS A 243 22.90 -16.09 -6.28
N GLU A 244 24.14 -15.62 -6.23
CA GLU A 244 24.48 -14.37 -5.56
C GLU A 244 23.79 -13.16 -6.23
N PRO A 245 23.49 -12.08 -5.49
CA PRO A 245 22.88 -10.89 -6.08
C PRO A 245 23.70 -10.37 -7.27
N VAL A 246 23.02 -10.07 -8.35
CA VAL A 246 23.59 -9.37 -9.51
C VAL A 246 23.33 -7.88 -9.34
N TYR A 247 24.36 -7.09 -9.52
CA TYR A 247 24.28 -5.62 -9.38
C TYR A 247 24.93 -4.96 -10.57
N PHE A 248 24.31 -3.88 -11.03
CA PHE A 248 24.91 -2.98 -12.01
C PHE A 248 24.38 -1.56 -11.84
N LYS A 249 25.20 -0.61 -12.28
CA LYS A 249 24.90 0.82 -12.25
C LYS A 249 25.39 1.45 -13.55
N GLY A 250 24.65 2.42 -14.05
CA GLY A 250 25.02 3.17 -15.25
C GLY A 250 24.23 4.46 -15.37
N GLU A 251 24.55 5.25 -16.39
CA GLU A 251 23.88 6.50 -16.70
C GLU A 251 23.48 6.54 -18.18
N ALA A 252 22.26 6.94 -18.45
CA ALA A 252 21.78 7.19 -19.81
C ALA A 252 20.72 8.31 -19.79
N GLU A 253 20.66 9.11 -20.84
CA GLU A 253 19.71 10.24 -20.95
C GLU A 253 19.80 11.25 -19.77
N GLY A 254 20.96 11.33 -19.09
CA GLY A 254 21.13 12.15 -17.88
C GLY A 254 20.46 11.57 -16.63
N ILE A 255 20.02 10.30 -16.69
CA ILE A 255 19.39 9.58 -15.59
C ILE A 255 20.34 8.49 -15.09
N GLU A 256 20.65 8.53 -13.80
CA GLU A 256 21.39 7.45 -13.14
C GLU A 256 20.45 6.28 -12.89
N VAL A 257 20.87 5.08 -13.25
CA VAL A 257 20.11 3.82 -13.09
C VAL A 257 20.95 2.85 -12.30
N GLU A 258 20.35 2.30 -11.25
CA GLU A 258 20.96 1.31 -10.37
C GLU A 258 20.01 0.14 -10.20
N VAL A 259 20.50 -1.07 -10.43
CA VAL A 259 19.71 -2.29 -10.40
C VAL A 259 20.42 -3.38 -9.62
N ALA A 260 19.70 -4.03 -8.72
CA ALA A 260 20.11 -5.29 -8.13
C ALA A 260 19.02 -6.33 -8.31
N PHE A 261 19.37 -7.60 -8.57
CA PHE A 261 18.41 -8.70 -8.63
C PHE A 261 19.02 -10.02 -8.19
N GLN A 262 18.15 -10.92 -7.73
CA GLN A 262 18.49 -12.27 -7.33
C GLN A 262 17.30 -13.19 -7.57
N TYR A 263 17.54 -14.45 -7.97
CA TYR A 263 16.49 -15.44 -8.06
C TYR A 263 16.44 -16.33 -6.82
N VAL A 264 15.23 -16.64 -6.43
CA VAL A 264 14.88 -17.55 -5.33
C VAL A 264 14.04 -18.71 -5.84
N ASN A 265 14.00 -19.81 -5.11
CA ASN A 265 13.22 -20.99 -5.49
C ASN A 265 11.72 -20.82 -5.11
N GLU A 266 11.11 -19.75 -5.63
CA GLU A 266 9.69 -19.41 -5.46
C GLU A 266 9.05 -19.14 -6.83
N PHE A 267 7.72 -18.99 -6.88
CA PHE A 267 6.98 -18.91 -8.15
C PHE A 267 6.36 -17.52 -8.42
N HIS A 268 6.81 -16.49 -7.76
CA HIS A 268 6.32 -15.11 -7.97
C HIS A 268 7.46 -14.10 -8.12
N GLU A 269 7.20 -13.01 -8.81
CA GLU A 269 8.14 -11.88 -8.92
C GLU A 269 7.94 -10.90 -7.77
N ASN A 270 9.04 -10.32 -7.29
CA ASN A 270 9.05 -9.22 -6.35
C ASN A 270 9.99 -8.13 -6.88
N VAL A 271 9.47 -7.20 -7.67
CA VAL A 271 10.25 -6.15 -8.33
C VAL A 271 9.84 -4.79 -7.79
N LEU A 272 10.77 -4.15 -7.07
CA LEU A 272 10.57 -2.86 -6.45
C LEU A 272 11.16 -1.75 -7.32
N GLY A 273 10.42 -0.66 -7.50
CA GLY A 273 10.85 0.52 -8.25
C GLY A 273 10.98 1.74 -7.34
N PHE A 274 12.09 2.47 -7.52
CA PHE A 274 12.34 3.72 -6.82
C PHE A 274 12.76 4.81 -7.79
N CYS A 275 12.24 6.02 -7.58
CA CYS A 275 12.69 7.22 -8.28
C CYS A 275 13.03 8.30 -7.26
N ASN A 276 14.27 8.79 -7.26
CA ASN A 276 14.79 9.76 -6.28
C ASN A 276 14.50 9.34 -4.84
N ASN A 277 14.77 8.07 -4.51
CA ASN A 277 14.52 7.41 -3.21
C ASN A 277 13.05 7.25 -2.81
N ILE A 278 12.12 7.60 -3.68
CA ILE A 278 10.68 7.41 -3.45
C ILE A 278 10.26 6.07 -4.02
N TYR A 279 9.62 5.26 -3.20
CA TYR A 279 9.04 4.00 -3.62
C TYR A 279 7.82 4.22 -4.52
N ASN A 280 7.86 3.64 -5.71
CA ASN A 280 6.76 3.69 -6.67
C ASN A 280 5.93 2.40 -6.56
N ALA A 281 4.95 2.39 -5.66
CA ALA A 281 4.16 1.19 -5.34
C ALA A 281 3.40 0.63 -6.55
N GLU A 282 2.95 1.50 -7.46
CA GLU A 282 2.28 1.14 -8.71
C GLU A 282 3.26 1.01 -9.89
N GLY A 283 4.57 1.05 -9.59
CA GLY A 283 5.61 0.91 -10.57
C GLY A 283 5.87 2.16 -11.40
N GLY A 284 6.02 2.00 -12.71
CA GLY A 284 6.26 3.11 -13.62
C GLY A 284 7.14 2.73 -14.80
N THR A 285 7.46 3.74 -15.60
CA THR A 285 8.20 3.60 -16.85
C THR A 285 9.60 3.01 -16.69
N HIS A 286 10.29 3.30 -15.59
CA HIS A 286 11.61 2.72 -15.26
C HIS A 286 11.52 1.19 -15.10
N LEU A 287 10.49 0.68 -14.39
CA LEU A 287 10.26 -0.77 -14.29
C LEU A 287 9.89 -1.38 -15.64
N THR A 288 9.13 -0.67 -16.45
CA THR A 288 8.79 -1.13 -17.82
C THR A 288 10.05 -1.28 -18.67
N GLY A 289 10.96 -0.31 -18.63
CA GLY A 289 12.26 -0.35 -19.32
C GLY A 289 13.09 -1.57 -18.89
N PHE A 290 13.24 -1.78 -17.59
CA PHE A 290 13.94 -2.93 -17.03
C PHE A 290 13.29 -4.26 -17.46
N LYS A 291 12.01 -4.45 -17.18
CA LYS A 291 11.28 -5.71 -17.42
C LYS A 291 11.29 -6.10 -18.90
N THR A 292 11.11 -5.14 -19.80
CA THR A 292 11.09 -5.38 -21.25
C THR A 292 12.46 -5.77 -21.76
N THR A 293 13.49 -4.99 -21.40
CA THR A 293 14.85 -5.25 -21.88
C THR A 293 15.40 -6.54 -21.30
N PHE A 294 15.20 -6.79 -20.01
CA PHE A 294 15.61 -8.05 -19.36
C PHE A 294 14.98 -9.25 -20.07
N THR A 295 13.69 -9.17 -20.37
CA THR A 295 12.97 -10.23 -21.11
C THR A 295 13.57 -10.47 -22.49
N THR A 296 13.91 -9.41 -23.21
CA THR A 296 14.52 -9.52 -24.55
C THR A 296 15.88 -10.18 -24.49
N VAL A 297 16.75 -9.74 -23.59
CA VAL A 297 18.12 -10.26 -23.45
C VAL A 297 18.12 -11.75 -23.05
N ILE A 298 17.29 -12.14 -22.08
CA ILE A 298 17.21 -13.56 -21.67
C ILE A 298 16.72 -14.45 -22.81
N ASN A 299 15.72 -14.02 -23.57
CA ASN A 299 15.25 -14.77 -24.74
C ASN A 299 16.32 -14.90 -25.83
N GLN A 300 17.10 -13.83 -26.05
CA GLN A 300 18.22 -13.87 -26.99
C GLN A 300 19.25 -14.93 -26.57
N TYR A 301 19.72 -14.89 -25.31
CA TYR A 301 20.66 -15.89 -24.80
C TYR A 301 20.10 -17.31 -24.79
N ALA A 302 18.80 -17.47 -24.50
CA ALA A 302 18.16 -18.79 -24.54
C ALA A 302 18.19 -19.40 -25.96
N ARG A 303 18.12 -18.56 -27.01
CA ARG A 303 18.28 -19.01 -28.42
C ARG A 303 19.74 -19.25 -28.76
N GLU A 304 20.65 -18.37 -28.39
CA GLU A 304 22.10 -18.54 -28.65
C GLU A 304 22.67 -19.80 -28.01
N LEU A 305 22.20 -20.15 -26.80
CA LEU A 305 22.55 -21.37 -26.10
C LEU A 305 21.79 -22.60 -26.58
N GLY A 306 20.91 -22.49 -27.58
CA GLY A 306 20.13 -23.59 -28.13
C GLY A 306 19.06 -24.18 -27.21
N ILE A 307 18.75 -23.50 -26.11
CA ILE A 307 17.67 -23.89 -25.17
C ILE A 307 16.31 -23.68 -25.83
N LEU A 308 16.13 -22.57 -26.51
CA LEU A 308 14.98 -22.30 -27.40
C LEU A 308 15.41 -22.58 -28.85
N LYS A 309 14.69 -23.47 -29.51
CA LYS A 309 14.87 -23.77 -30.96
C LYS A 309 14.15 -22.70 -31.80
N GLU A 310 14.47 -22.57 -33.08
CA GLU A 310 13.84 -21.61 -34.00
C GLU A 310 12.29 -21.65 -34.00
N LYS A 311 11.74 -22.86 -33.84
CA LYS A 311 10.26 -23.06 -33.82
C LYS A 311 9.62 -22.85 -32.46
N ASP A 312 10.40 -22.66 -31.41
CA ASP A 312 9.89 -22.51 -30.06
C ASP A 312 9.42 -21.06 -29.84
N SER A 313 8.31 -20.88 -29.13
CA SER A 313 7.89 -19.56 -28.66
C SER A 313 8.87 -19.04 -27.59
N ASN A 314 9.10 -17.75 -27.57
CA ASN A 314 9.88 -17.10 -26.52
C ASN A 314 9.25 -17.36 -25.14
N PHE A 315 10.08 -17.32 -24.11
CA PHE A 315 9.59 -17.18 -22.75
C PHE A 315 8.84 -15.86 -22.60
N THR A 316 7.74 -15.88 -21.87
CA THR A 316 7.02 -14.63 -21.52
C THR A 316 7.81 -13.84 -20.47
N GLY A 317 7.50 -12.56 -20.32
CA GLY A 317 8.08 -11.76 -19.25
C GLY A 317 7.81 -12.36 -17.86
N ALA A 318 6.61 -12.90 -17.65
CA ALA A 318 6.26 -13.59 -16.40
C ALA A 318 7.09 -14.87 -16.18
N ASP A 319 7.32 -15.70 -17.23
CA ASP A 319 8.19 -16.87 -17.12
C ASP A 319 9.61 -16.50 -16.67
N ILE A 320 10.15 -15.42 -17.27
CA ILE A 320 11.52 -14.98 -17.00
C ILE A 320 11.65 -14.39 -15.60
N ARG A 321 10.68 -13.60 -15.15
CA ARG A 321 10.73 -12.95 -13.83
C ARG A 321 10.18 -13.81 -12.70
N ASN A 322 9.74 -15.00 -12.98
CA ASN A 322 9.30 -15.97 -11.97
C ASN A 322 10.44 -16.32 -11.01
N GLY A 323 10.24 -16.11 -9.71
CA GLY A 323 11.25 -16.26 -8.68
C GLY A 323 12.26 -15.11 -8.59
N MET A 324 12.08 -14.01 -9.32
CA MET A 324 12.96 -12.86 -9.27
C MET A 324 12.61 -11.93 -8.11
N THR A 325 13.59 -11.58 -7.30
CA THR A 325 13.58 -10.39 -6.44
C THR A 325 14.48 -9.36 -7.09
N ALA A 326 13.97 -8.14 -7.35
CA ALA A 326 14.75 -7.08 -7.99
C ALA A 326 14.42 -5.71 -7.40
N ILE A 327 15.42 -4.83 -7.40
CA ILE A 327 15.29 -3.41 -7.07
C ILE A 327 15.81 -2.62 -8.26
N VAL A 328 15.00 -1.68 -8.74
CA VAL A 328 15.34 -0.75 -9.81
C VAL A 328 15.21 0.66 -9.26
N SER A 329 16.32 1.32 -9.04
CA SER A 329 16.40 2.68 -8.54
C SER A 329 16.88 3.61 -9.65
N VAL A 330 16.19 4.73 -9.86
CA VAL A 330 16.59 5.76 -10.81
C VAL A 330 16.71 7.10 -10.10
N LYS A 331 17.74 7.89 -10.47
CA LYS A 331 17.88 9.30 -10.09
C LYS A 331 17.59 10.14 -11.32
N HIS A 332 16.42 10.77 -11.30
CA HIS A 332 15.89 11.55 -12.42
C HIS A 332 15.90 13.04 -12.09
N PRO A 333 16.39 13.92 -12.97
CA PRO A 333 16.44 15.37 -12.69
C PRO A 333 15.05 16.02 -12.64
N ASP A 334 14.11 15.59 -13.47
CA ASP A 334 12.74 16.13 -13.55
C ASP A 334 11.70 14.98 -13.56
N PRO A 335 11.48 14.27 -12.44
CA PRO A 335 10.54 13.14 -12.42
C PRO A 335 9.09 13.62 -12.42
N ARG A 336 8.24 12.93 -13.20
CA ARG A 336 6.79 13.16 -13.29
C ARG A 336 6.07 11.95 -12.79
N PHE A 337 5.20 12.17 -11.80
CA PHE A 337 4.45 11.13 -11.15
C PHE A 337 2.94 11.27 -11.40
N GLU A 338 2.24 10.15 -11.39
CA GLU A 338 0.79 10.12 -11.34
C GLU A 338 0.35 10.50 -9.91
N GLY A 339 -0.02 11.77 -9.70
CA GLY A 339 -0.53 12.28 -8.42
C GLY A 339 0.53 12.66 -7.38
N GLN A 340 0.05 13.24 -6.27
CA GLN A 340 0.86 13.79 -5.18
C GLN A 340 1.56 12.70 -4.37
N THR A 341 0.98 11.52 -4.26
CA THR A 341 1.54 10.38 -3.50
C THR A 341 2.71 9.69 -4.19
N LYS A 342 3.04 10.10 -5.44
CA LYS A 342 4.20 9.65 -6.22
C LYS A 342 4.29 8.12 -6.42
N THR A 343 3.15 7.46 -6.44
CA THR A 343 3.06 5.99 -6.51
C THR A 343 3.51 5.40 -7.84
N LYS A 344 3.47 6.19 -8.93
CA LYS A 344 3.82 5.73 -10.28
C LYS A 344 4.63 6.78 -11.04
N LEU A 345 5.77 6.37 -11.62
CA LEU A 345 6.61 7.22 -12.47
C LEU A 345 6.13 7.16 -13.92
N GLU A 346 5.94 8.33 -14.56
CA GLU A 346 5.40 8.41 -15.92
C GLU A 346 6.40 8.88 -17.00
N ASN A 347 7.60 9.24 -16.63
CA ASN A 347 8.64 9.74 -17.56
C ASN A 347 9.00 8.73 -18.66
N PRO A 348 8.80 9.01 -19.97
CA PRO A 348 9.19 8.08 -21.04
C PRO A 348 10.70 7.90 -21.19
N ASP A 349 11.51 8.93 -20.86
CA ASP A 349 12.97 8.89 -20.85
C ASP A 349 13.52 7.95 -19.78
N ALA A 350 12.87 7.83 -18.63
CA ALA A 350 13.23 6.86 -17.60
C ALA A 350 13.14 5.41 -18.12
N SER A 351 12.14 5.09 -18.96
CA SER A 351 12.06 3.77 -19.62
C SER A 351 13.21 3.53 -20.57
N LYS A 352 13.58 4.54 -21.37
CA LYS A 352 14.70 4.45 -22.32
C LYS A 352 16.03 4.27 -21.58
N ALA A 353 16.26 5.12 -20.58
CA ALA A 353 17.49 5.08 -19.78
C ALA A 353 17.67 3.74 -19.09
N THR A 354 16.64 3.28 -18.38
CA THR A 354 16.67 1.99 -17.68
C THR A 354 16.83 0.83 -18.65
N GLY A 355 16.12 0.85 -19.79
CA GLY A 355 16.27 -0.17 -20.82
C GLY A 355 17.69 -0.22 -21.39
N LYS A 356 18.29 0.93 -21.72
CA LYS A 356 19.64 1.02 -22.26
C LYS A 356 20.68 0.49 -21.27
N VAL A 357 20.68 1.02 -20.04
CA VAL A 357 21.63 0.58 -18.99
C VAL A 357 21.45 -0.90 -18.69
N THR A 358 20.22 -1.39 -18.56
CA THR A 358 19.95 -2.81 -18.35
C THR A 358 20.50 -3.66 -19.49
N GLY A 359 20.24 -3.27 -20.75
CA GLY A 359 20.71 -4.02 -21.91
C GLY A 359 22.23 -4.12 -21.99
N GLU A 360 22.93 -3.02 -21.76
CA GLU A 360 24.38 -2.99 -21.85
C GLU A 360 25.06 -3.75 -20.68
N GLU A 361 24.64 -3.47 -19.46
CA GLU A 361 25.31 -4.02 -18.27
C GLU A 361 24.98 -5.48 -18.01
N ILE A 362 23.75 -5.91 -18.30
CA ILE A 362 23.36 -7.31 -18.09
C ILE A 362 24.02 -8.25 -19.12
N VAL A 363 24.18 -7.81 -20.36
CA VAL A 363 24.94 -8.55 -21.37
C VAL A 363 26.40 -8.66 -20.92
N ARG A 364 27.02 -7.54 -20.51
CA ARG A 364 28.39 -7.53 -19.99
C ARG A 364 28.58 -8.47 -18.78
N TYR A 365 27.58 -8.56 -17.91
CA TYR A 365 27.59 -9.45 -16.75
C TYR A 365 27.47 -10.92 -17.16
N PHE A 366 26.49 -11.27 -18.00
CA PHE A 366 26.23 -12.65 -18.37
C PHE A 366 27.31 -13.25 -19.29
N ASP A 367 27.93 -12.45 -20.13
CA ASP A 367 29.11 -12.89 -20.92
C ASP A 367 30.25 -13.40 -20.04
N ARG A 368 30.37 -12.85 -18.81
CA ARG A 368 31.39 -13.26 -17.83
C ARG A 368 30.88 -14.32 -16.85
N ASN A 369 29.57 -14.47 -16.71
CA ASN A 369 28.93 -15.30 -15.67
C ASN A 369 27.90 -16.26 -16.27
N LEU A 370 28.36 -17.12 -17.20
CA LEU A 370 27.49 -18.04 -17.93
C LEU A 370 26.72 -19.00 -17.01
N GLU A 371 27.29 -19.41 -15.88
CA GLU A 371 26.60 -20.30 -14.93
C GLU A 371 25.39 -19.61 -14.27
N THR A 372 25.51 -18.33 -13.94
CA THR A 372 24.37 -17.54 -13.43
C THR A 372 23.30 -17.40 -14.51
N LEU A 373 23.68 -17.11 -15.76
CA LEU A 373 22.76 -17.06 -16.88
C LEU A 373 21.98 -18.37 -17.08
N LYS A 374 22.67 -19.51 -17.05
CA LYS A 374 22.02 -20.83 -17.16
C LYS A 374 21.00 -21.08 -16.03
N LYS A 375 21.32 -20.67 -14.80
CA LYS A 375 20.40 -20.75 -13.65
C LYS A 375 19.15 -19.91 -13.89
N VAL A 376 19.31 -18.66 -14.33
CA VAL A 376 18.20 -17.74 -14.66
C VAL A 376 17.32 -18.33 -15.78
N ILE A 377 17.91 -18.79 -16.87
CA ILE A 377 17.15 -19.44 -17.96
C ILE A 377 16.45 -20.71 -17.46
N GLY A 378 17.09 -21.49 -16.58
CA GLY A 378 16.49 -22.68 -15.98
C GLY A 378 15.25 -22.36 -15.14
N CYS A 379 15.20 -21.20 -14.46
CA CYS A 379 13.99 -20.71 -13.78
C CYS A 379 12.89 -20.41 -14.79
N ALA A 380 13.21 -19.69 -15.87
CA ALA A 380 12.26 -19.38 -16.94
C ALA A 380 11.71 -20.65 -17.63
N GLU A 381 12.55 -21.67 -17.86
CA GLU A 381 12.10 -22.96 -18.42
C GLU A 381 11.12 -23.67 -17.48
N LYS A 382 11.41 -23.70 -16.16
CA LYS A 382 10.51 -24.30 -15.16
C LYS A 382 9.17 -23.57 -15.17
N ALA A 383 9.18 -22.23 -15.10
CA ALA A 383 7.99 -21.41 -15.13
C ALA A 383 7.16 -21.62 -16.42
N ALA A 384 7.80 -21.60 -17.58
CA ALA A 384 7.13 -21.84 -18.87
C ALA A 384 6.51 -23.26 -18.95
N LYS A 385 7.15 -24.28 -18.37
CA LYS A 385 6.57 -25.64 -18.30
C LYS A 385 5.32 -25.66 -17.43
N ILE A 386 5.36 -25.01 -16.27
CA ILE A 386 4.21 -24.90 -15.37
C ILE A 386 3.07 -24.18 -16.09
N ARG A 387 3.31 -22.97 -16.63
CA ARG A 387 2.33 -22.19 -17.38
C ARG A 387 1.67 -22.99 -18.52
N LYS A 388 2.47 -23.68 -19.35
CA LYS A 388 1.93 -24.51 -20.45
C LYS A 388 1.07 -25.67 -19.94
N THR A 389 1.39 -26.24 -18.77
CA THR A 389 0.57 -27.28 -18.13
C THR A 389 -0.75 -26.70 -17.64
N GLU A 390 -0.70 -25.52 -17.04
CA GLU A 390 -1.88 -24.77 -16.58
C GLU A 390 -2.78 -24.34 -17.73
N GLU A 391 -2.23 -23.81 -18.82
CA GLU A 391 -2.97 -23.45 -20.03
C GLU A 391 -3.70 -24.67 -20.62
N ARG A 392 -3.04 -25.84 -20.63
CA ARG A 392 -3.68 -27.09 -21.07
C ARG A 392 -4.80 -27.52 -20.12
N ALA A 393 -4.59 -27.40 -18.82
CA ALA A 393 -5.61 -27.71 -17.82
C ALA A 393 -6.80 -26.74 -17.93
N LYS A 394 -6.55 -25.44 -18.11
CA LYS A 394 -7.55 -24.40 -18.36
C LYS A 394 -8.33 -24.67 -19.66
N THR A 395 -7.64 -24.98 -20.76
CA THR A 395 -8.26 -25.28 -22.05
C THR A 395 -9.16 -26.52 -21.95
N ASN A 396 -8.72 -27.54 -21.24
CA ASN A 396 -9.52 -28.75 -20.97
C ASN A 396 -10.75 -28.46 -20.10
N LEU A 397 -10.64 -27.54 -19.15
CA LEU A 397 -11.77 -27.05 -18.34
C LEU A 397 -12.76 -26.25 -19.16
N LEU A 398 -12.27 -25.28 -19.95
CA LEU A 398 -13.10 -24.42 -20.80
C LEU A 398 -13.79 -25.20 -21.92
N THR A 399 -13.13 -26.23 -22.51
CA THR A 399 -13.74 -27.10 -23.53
C THR A 399 -14.83 -28.00 -22.93
N LYS A 400 -14.66 -28.46 -21.69
CA LYS A 400 -15.70 -29.20 -20.96
C LYS A 400 -16.86 -28.28 -20.52
N GLN A 401 -16.62 -26.97 -20.30
CA GLN A 401 -17.62 -25.99 -19.87
C GLN A 401 -18.51 -25.44 -20.98
N LYS A 402 -18.15 -25.58 -22.28
CA LYS A 402 -19.04 -25.22 -23.39
C LYS A 402 -20.42 -25.93 -23.36
N TYR A 403 -20.61 -26.92 -22.50
CA TYR A 403 -21.83 -27.72 -22.38
C TYR A 403 -22.50 -27.71 -21.00
N SER A 404 -22.06 -26.89 -20.03
CA SER A 404 -22.71 -26.84 -18.72
C SER A 404 -22.81 -25.41 -18.22
N PHE A 405 -23.92 -24.76 -18.56
CA PHE A 405 -24.42 -23.54 -17.91
C PHE A 405 -25.01 -23.85 -16.51
N ASP A 406 -24.90 -25.06 -16.04
CA ASP A 406 -25.24 -25.49 -14.68
C ASP A 406 -24.02 -25.27 -13.77
N SER A 407 -23.89 -24.02 -13.23
CA SER A 407 -23.35 -23.85 -11.89
C SER A 407 -24.10 -24.81 -10.98
N ASN A 408 -23.49 -25.79 -10.38
CA ASN A 408 -24.00 -26.80 -9.44
C ASN A 408 -25.26 -26.46 -8.58
N GLY A 409 -26.20 -25.68 -9.09
CA GLY A 409 -27.41 -25.17 -8.42
C GLY A 409 -27.15 -24.23 -7.23
N LYS A 410 -25.89 -23.89 -6.93
CA LYS A 410 -25.51 -23.07 -5.78
C LYS A 410 -25.70 -21.57 -6.01
N LEU A 411 -25.29 -21.05 -7.15
CA LEU A 411 -25.40 -19.63 -7.48
C LEU A 411 -26.86 -19.26 -7.76
N ALA A 412 -27.42 -18.38 -6.95
CA ALA A 412 -28.67 -17.68 -7.25
C ALA A 412 -28.31 -16.36 -7.94
N ASN A 413 -28.26 -16.35 -9.26
CA ASN A 413 -27.85 -15.17 -10.02
C ASN A 413 -28.91 -14.05 -9.97
N CYS A 414 -28.51 -12.82 -10.29
CA CYS A 414 -29.41 -11.69 -10.49
C CYS A 414 -30.00 -11.71 -11.93
N GLU A 415 -31.09 -10.99 -12.14
CA GLU A 415 -31.79 -10.93 -13.43
C GLU A 415 -31.15 -9.91 -14.38
N SER A 416 -30.59 -8.82 -13.85
CA SER A 416 -29.92 -7.80 -14.61
C SER A 416 -28.62 -8.32 -15.25
N ARG A 417 -28.32 -7.81 -16.45
CA ARG A 417 -27.06 -8.05 -17.15
C ARG A 417 -26.14 -6.83 -17.12
N ASP A 418 -26.57 -5.74 -16.51
CA ASP A 418 -25.78 -4.53 -16.33
C ASP A 418 -24.84 -4.71 -15.12
N ALA A 419 -23.59 -5.08 -15.41
CA ALA A 419 -22.60 -5.38 -14.39
C ALA A 419 -22.40 -4.22 -13.39
N SER A 420 -22.51 -2.97 -13.85
CA SER A 420 -22.34 -1.77 -13.02
C SER A 420 -23.39 -1.59 -11.92
N LYS A 421 -24.49 -2.36 -11.98
CA LYS A 421 -25.59 -2.33 -11.00
C LYS A 421 -25.69 -3.63 -10.20
N CYS A 422 -24.98 -4.68 -10.64
CA CYS A 422 -25.09 -6.00 -10.05
C CYS A 422 -24.09 -6.18 -8.92
N GLU A 423 -24.51 -6.93 -7.92
CA GLU A 423 -23.68 -7.28 -6.76
C GLU A 423 -23.76 -8.78 -6.50
N ILE A 424 -22.67 -9.37 -6.01
CA ILE A 424 -22.66 -10.77 -5.58
C ILE A 424 -22.25 -10.88 -4.12
N PHE A 425 -23.07 -11.58 -3.33
CA PHE A 425 -22.78 -11.90 -1.94
C PHE A 425 -22.24 -13.32 -1.85
N ILE A 426 -21.03 -13.47 -1.33
CA ILE A 426 -20.45 -14.77 -0.96
C ILE A 426 -20.84 -15.04 0.47
N VAL A 427 -21.70 -16.01 0.68
CA VAL A 427 -22.38 -16.25 1.96
C VAL A 427 -21.87 -17.55 2.59
N GLU A 428 -21.52 -17.49 3.87
CA GLU A 428 -21.14 -18.67 4.63
C GLU A 428 -22.31 -19.60 4.89
N GLY A 429 -22.17 -20.82 4.39
CA GLY A 429 -23.12 -21.91 4.64
C GLY A 429 -24.42 -21.85 3.82
N ASP A 430 -25.07 -23.00 3.72
CA ASP A 430 -26.34 -23.17 2.98
C ASP A 430 -27.54 -22.55 3.73
N SER A 431 -27.49 -22.47 5.06
CA SER A 431 -28.57 -21.91 5.89
C SER A 431 -28.70 -20.40 5.69
N ALA A 432 -27.62 -19.65 5.96
CA ALA A 432 -27.59 -18.21 5.71
C ALA A 432 -27.79 -17.89 4.24
N GLY A 433 -27.24 -18.72 3.34
CA GLY A 433 -27.48 -18.64 1.90
C GLY A 433 -28.95 -18.78 1.51
N GLY A 434 -29.73 -19.59 2.22
CA GLY A 434 -31.17 -19.74 2.06
C GLY A 434 -31.94 -18.48 2.43
N SER A 435 -31.67 -17.92 3.61
CA SER A 435 -32.27 -16.67 4.08
C SER A 435 -31.89 -15.50 3.14
N ALA A 436 -30.61 -15.39 2.73
CA ALA A 436 -30.14 -14.38 1.80
C ALA A 436 -30.81 -14.48 0.41
N LYS A 437 -31.00 -15.70 -0.12
CA LYS A 437 -31.71 -15.91 -1.39
C LYS A 437 -33.18 -15.45 -1.34
N THR A 438 -33.80 -15.54 -0.18
CA THR A 438 -35.18 -15.08 0.04
C THR A 438 -35.24 -13.56 0.20
N ALA A 439 -34.28 -13.01 0.93
CA ALA A 439 -34.22 -11.59 1.30
C ALA A 439 -33.77 -10.65 0.15
N ARG A 440 -32.94 -11.13 -0.78
CA ARG A 440 -32.25 -10.32 -1.79
C ARG A 440 -33.16 -9.57 -2.77
N ASP A 441 -32.70 -8.49 -3.31
CA ASP A 441 -33.24 -7.95 -4.57
C ASP A 441 -32.79 -8.84 -5.74
N ARG A 442 -33.73 -9.58 -6.33
CA ARG A 442 -33.46 -10.51 -7.43
C ARG A 442 -32.99 -9.81 -8.70
N MET A 443 -33.32 -8.55 -8.87
CA MET A 443 -32.92 -7.80 -10.06
C MET A 443 -31.42 -7.57 -10.11
N TYR A 444 -30.79 -7.21 -8.98
CA TYR A 444 -29.41 -6.75 -8.93
C TYR A 444 -28.49 -7.56 -8.03
N GLN A 445 -29.03 -8.39 -7.12
CA GLN A 445 -28.23 -9.12 -6.14
C GLN A 445 -28.17 -10.62 -6.42
N ALA A 446 -26.95 -11.14 -6.56
CA ALA A 446 -26.67 -12.56 -6.67
C ALA A 446 -26.20 -13.11 -5.32
N ILE A 447 -26.55 -14.36 -4.99
CA ILE A 447 -26.11 -15.05 -3.77
C ILE A 447 -25.36 -16.32 -4.15
N LEU A 448 -24.14 -16.44 -3.64
CA LEU A 448 -23.28 -17.61 -3.77
C LEU A 448 -22.96 -18.19 -2.39
N PRO A 449 -23.69 -19.21 -1.93
CA PRO A 449 -23.31 -19.93 -0.71
C PRO A 449 -22.02 -20.73 -0.92
N ILE A 450 -21.09 -20.63 0.03
CA ILE A 450 -19.90 -21.47 0.09
C ILE A 450 -19.97 -22.43 1.26
N ARG A 451 -19.48 -23.66 1.07
CA ARG A 451 -19.52 -24.68 2.13
C ARG A 451 -18.24 -24.70 2.93
N GLY A 452 -18.30 -24.09 4.11
CA GLY A 452 -17.18 -24.07 5.07
C GLY A 452 -15.94 -23.35 4.55
N LYS A 453 -14.80 -23.68 5.14
CA LYS A 453 -13.51 -23.07 4.84
C LYS A 453 -13.02 -23.49 3.45
N ILE A 454 -12.79 -22.53 2.56
CA ILE A 454 -12.19 -22.80 1.26
C ILE A 454 -10.72 -23.20 1.40
N LEU A 455 -10.15 -23.72 0.32
CA LEU A 455 -8.73 -24.07 0.27
C LEU A 455 -7.85 -22.85 0.57
N ASN A 456 -6.89 -23.01 1.48
CA ASN A 456 -5.85 -22.00 1.66
C ASN A 456 -4.90 -22.01 0.45
N VAL A 457 -5.05 -21.02 -0.41
CA VAL A 457 -4.32 -20.93 -1.68
C VAL A 457 -2.86 -20.54 -1.51
N GLU A 458 -2.48 -19.96 -0.37
CA GLU A 458 -1.08 -19.64 -0.06
C GLU A 458 -0.22 -20.90 0.11
N LYS A 459 -0.83 -22.00 0.55
CA LYS A 459 -0.15 -23.30 0.77
C LYS A 459 -0.37 -24.31 -0.35
N ALA A 460 -1.30 -24.04 -1.26
CA ALA A 460 -1.73 -25.02 -2.24
C ALA A 460 -1.04 -24.80 -3.59
N SER A 461 -0.71 -25.89 -4.27
CA SER A 461 -0.30 -25.81 -5.68
C SER A 461 -1.47 -25.39 -6.55
N ILE A 462 -1.19 -24.70 -7.66
CA ILE A 462 -2.19 -24.19 -8.60
C ILE A 462 -3.16 -25.27 -9.09
N ASP A 463 -2.68 -26.50 -9.31
CA ASP A 463 -3.51 -27.64 -9.73
C ASP A 463 -4.60 -27.95 -8.68
N LYS A 464 -4.26 -27.87 -7.39
CA LYS A 464 -5.22 -28.05 -6.29
C LYS A 464 -6.20 -26.91 -6.19
N VAL A 465 -5.73 -25.66 -6.41
CA VAL A 465 -6.59 -24.46 -6.45
C VAL A 465 -7.61 -24.62 -7.57
N LEU A 466 -7.16 -24.95 -8.78
CA LEU A 466 -8.03 -25.17 -9.95
C LEU A 466 -8.92 -26.42 -9.82
N ALA A 467 -8.54 -27.41 -9.03
CA ALA A 467 -9.38 -28.59 -8.77
C ALA A 467 -10.49 -28.31 -7.75
N ASN A 468 -10.34 -27.25 -6.91
CA ASN A 468 -11.31 -26.94 -5.87
C ASN A 468 -12.65 -26.47 -6.44
N ALA A 469 -13.74 -27.12 -6.01
CA ALA A 469 -15.08 -26.86 -6.55
C ALA A 469 -15.61 -25.46 -6.21
N GLU A 470 -15.36 -24.97 -4.99
CA GLU A 470 -15.83 -23.64 -4.54
C GLU A 470 -15.09 -22.53 -5.31
N ILE A 471 -13.77 -22.66 -5.46
CA ILE A 471 -12.97 -21.69 -6.22
C ILE A 471 -13.38 -21.67 -7.70
N LYS A 472 -13.60 -22.84 -8.32
CA LYS A 472 -14.15 -22.93 -9.68
C LYS A 472 -15.49 -22.20 -9.82
N THR A 473 -16.37 -22.39 -8.85
CA THR A 473 -17.70 -21.76 -8.87
C THR A 473 -17.57 -20.23 -8.80
N MET A 474 -16.66 -19.70 -7.97
CA MET A 474 -16.37 -18.26 -7.87
C MET A 474 -15.81 -17.71 -9.19
N ILE A 475 -14.79 -18.36 -9.77
CA ILE A 475 -14.18 -17.95 -11.06
C ILE A 475 -15.27 -17.87 -12.15
N ASN A 476 -16.14 -18.87 -12.22
CA ASN A 476 -17.24 -18.92 -13.19
C ASN A 476 -18.31 -17.86 -12.91
N ALA A 477 -18.63 -17.59 -11.64
CA ALA A 477 -19.60 -16.57 -11.27
C ALA A 477 -19.13 -15.17 -11.66
N PHE A 478 -17.88 -14.84 -11.33
CA PHE A 478 -17.32 -13.52 -11.63
C PHE A 478 -17.14 -13.26 -13.12
N GLY A 479 -16.70 -14.26 -13.89
CA GLY A 479 -16.57 -14.19 -15.34
C GLY A 479 -15.31 -13.48 -15.86
N CYS A 480 -14.51 -12.88 -14.97
CA CYS A 480 -13.30 -12.13 -15.31
C CYS A 480 -12.02 -13.00 -15.41
N GLY A 481 -12.14 -14.32 -15.21
CA GLY A 481 -10.98 -15.22 -15.21
C GLY A 481 -10.24 -15.19 -13.87
N PHE A 482 -8.99 -15.68 -13.89
CA PHE A 482 -8.10 -15.62 -12.75
C PHE A 482 -6.67 -15.82 -13.22
N SER A 483 -5.69 -15.32 -12.47
CA SER A 483 -4.27 -15.38 -12.82
C SER A 483 -3.43 -15.46 -11.55
N GLU A 484 -2.30 -16.12 -11.61
CA GLU A 484 -1.30 -16.09 -10.55
C GLU A 484 -0.43 -14.84 -10.75
N GLY A 485 -0.57 -13.87 -9.84
CA GLY A 485 0.05 -12.55 -9.99
C GLY A 485 -0.59 -11.71 -11.12
N TYR A 486 0.12 -10.70 -11.60
CA TYR A 486 -0.32 -9.82 -12.69
C TYR A 486 -0.19 -10.50 -14.07
N GLY A 487 -0.90 -11.61 -14.28
CA GLY A 487 -0.89 -12.33 -15.56
C GLY A 487 -1.99 -11.87 -16.51
N ASN A 488 -1.84 -12.18 -17.82
CA ASN A 488 -2.74 -11.75 -18.89
C ASN A 488 -4.10 -12.49 -18.94
N ASP A 489 -4.39 -13.39 -18.02
CA ASP A 489 -5.59 -14.24 -18.05
C ASP A 489 -6.75 -13.66 -17.24
N PHE A 490 -6.51 -12.65 -16.44
CA PHE A 490 -7.52 -11.89 -15.71
C PHE A 490 -7.91 -10.66 -16.55
N ASP A 491 -9.20 -10.45 -16.72
CA ASP A 491 -9.74 -9.34 -17.51
C ASP A 491 -10.90 -8.72 -16.73
N ILE A 492 -10.60 -7.65 -15.99
CA ILE A 492 -11.55 -6.94 -15.14
C ILE A 492 -12.77 -6.44 -15.92
N SER A 493 -12.60 -6.12 -17.22
CA SER A 493 -13.70 -5.64 -18.07
C SER A 493 -14.80 -6.68 -18.28
N LYS A 494 -14.53 -7.95 -17.99
CA LYS A 494 -15.48 -9.07 -18.05
C LYS A 494 -16.15 -9.37 -16.72
N LEU A 495 -15.84 -8.60 -15.68
CA LEU A 495 -16.47 -8.77 -14.37
C LEU A 495 -17.99 -8.55 -14.49
N ARG A 496 -18.75 -9.46 -13.88
CA ARG A 496 -20.22 -9.45 -13.98
C ARG A 496 -20.90 -8.68 -12.86
N TYR A 497 -20.17 -8.25 -11.86
CA TYR A 497 -20.69 -7.61 -10.64
C TYR A 497 -19.81 -6.42 -10.27
N ASP A 498 -20.44 -5.27 -10.02
CA ASP A 498 -19.75 -4.08 -9.51
C ASP A 498 -19.18 -4.31 -8.12
N LYS A 499 -19.89 -5.07 -7.28
CA LYS A 499 -19.45 -5.39 -5.93
C LYS A 499 -19.45 -6.87 -5.66
N ILE A 500 -18.34 -7.35 -5.08
CA ILE A 500 -18.17 -8.69 -4.54
C ILE A 500 -18.14 -8.53 -3.02
N ILE A 501 -19.18 -9.00 -2.34
CA ILE A 501 -19.41 -8.75 -0.93
C ILE A 501 -19.26 -10.06 -0.15
N ILE A 502 -18.25 -10.10 0.72
CA ILE A 502 -18.05 -11.23 1.66
C ILE A 502 -19.03 -11.06 2.81
N MET A 503 -19.87 -12.06 3.02
CA MET A 503 -20.88 -12.08 4.08
C MET A 503 -20.69 -13.35 4.90
N ALA A 504 -19.87 -13.26 5.94
CA ALA A 504 -19.54 -14.34 6.87
C ALA A 504 -20.10 -14.05 8.26
N ASP A 505 -20.23 -15.09 9.07
CA ASP A 505 -20.67 -14.98 10.45
C ASP A 505 -19.70 -14.13 11.30
N ALA A 506 -20.22 -13.49 12.34
CA ALA A 506 -19.42 -12.63 13.23
C ALA A 506 -18.70 -13.47 14.31
N ASP A 507 -18.08 -14.57 13.92
CA ASP A 507 -17.32 -15.46 14.78
C ASP A 507 -15.91 -15.74 14.24
N VAL A 508 -15.12 -16.53 14.94
CA VAL A 508 -13.74 -16.85 14.55
C VAL A 508 -13.66 -17.66 13.25
N ASP A 509 -14.67 -18.44 12.94
CA ASP A 509 -14.73 -19.23 11.70
C ASP A 509 -15.08 -18.35 10.51
N GLY A 510 -16.03 -17.43 10.64
CA GLY A 510 -16.35 -16.43 9.62
C GLY A 510 -15.18 -15.47 9.33
N ALA A 511 -14.45 -15.04 10.37
CA ALA A 511 -13.22 -14.27 10.21
C ALA A 511 -12.15 -15.04 9.42
N HIS A 512 -12.00 -16.34 9.69
CA HIS A 512 -11.09 -17.21 8.94
C HIS A 512 -11.54 -17.41 7.48
N ILE A 513 -12.82 -17.60 7.23
CA ILE A 513 -13.37 -17.71 5.86
C ILE A 513 -13.13 -16.42 5.08
N SER A 514 -13.37 -15.25 5.69
CA SER A 514 -13.08 -13.96 5.10
C SER A 514 -11.58 -13.82 4.73
N THR A 515 -10.69 -14.23 5.64
CA THR A 515 -9.25 -14.22 5.40
C THR A 515 -8.84 -15.14 4.24
N LEU A 516 -9.42 -16.34 4.13
CA LEU A 516 -9.17 -17.26 3.02
C LEU A 516 -9.64 -16.68 1.68
N LEU A 517 -10.81 -16.04 1.65
CA LEU A 517 -11.33 -15.37 0.45
C LEU A 517 -10.45 -14.18 0.05
N LEU A 518 -10.05 -13.36 1.00
CA LEU A 518 -9.14 -12.23 0.75
C LEU A 518 -7.78 -12.72 0.23
N THR A 519 -7.26 -13.82 0.78
CA THR A 519 -6.01 -14.45 0.28
C THR A 519 -6.18 -14.92 -1.18
N LEU A 520 -7.33 -15.53 -1.51
CA LEU A 520 -7.64 -15.95 -2.88
C LEU A 520 -7.67 -14.73 -3.83
N PHE A 521 -8.40 -13.67 -3.46
CA PHE A 521 -8.50 -12.47 -4.30
C PHE A 521 -7.16 -11.79 -4.44
N TYR A 522 -6.43 -11.61 -3.35
CA TYR A 522 -5.12 -10.96 -3.37
C TYR A 522 -4.10 -11.70 -4.25
N ARG A 523 -4.06 -13.05 -4.20
CA ARG A 523 -3.08 -13.85 -4.95
C ARG A 523 -3.46 -14.09 -6.41
N PHE A 524 -4.76 -14.18 -6.71
CA PHE A 524 -5.22 -14.62 -8.04
C PHE A 524 -6.11 -13.63 -8.79
N MET A 525 -6.59 -12.58 -8.11
CA MET A 525 -7.49 -11.57 -8.68
C MET A 525 -7.22 -10.21 -8.02
N PRO A 526 -5.96 -9.74 -7.92
CA PRO A 526 -5.62 -8.55 -7.14
C PRO A 526 -6.30 -7.28 -7.65
N GLU A 527 -6.56 -7.19 -8.95
CA GLU A 527 -7.26 -6.05 -9.55
C GLU A 527 -8.68 -5.86 -8.99
N LEU A 528 -9.35 -6.93 -8.52
CA LEU A 528 -10.65 -6.79 -7.83
C LEU A 528 -10.56 -5.93 -6.57
N ILE A 529 -9.42 -5.98 -5.88
CA ILE A 529 -9.19 -5.18 -4.67
C ILE A 529 -8.71 -3.79 -5.08
N PHE A 530 -7.74 -3.68 -6.00
CA PHE A 530 -7.18 -2.40 -6.42
C PHE A 530 -8.21 -1.47 -7.08
N GLU A 531 -9.18 -2.02 -7.80
CA GLU A 531 -10.25 -1.25 -8.44
C GLU A 531 -11.49 -1.08 -7.55
N GLY A 532 -11.42 -1.54 -6.27
CA GLY A 532 -12.44 -1.27 -5.26
C GLY A 532 -13.72 -2.10 -5.40
N HIS A 533 -13.64 -3.31 -5.94
CA HIS A 533 -14.80 -4.19 -6.11
C HIS A 533 -15.07 -5.11 -4.92
N VAL A 534 -14.14 -5.24 -3.95
CA VAL A 534 -14.25 -6.19 -2.84
C VAL A 534 -14.70 -5.50 -1.56
N TYR A 535 -15.74 -6.03 -0.94
CA TYR A 535 -16.32 -5.49 0.29
C TYR A 535 -16.55 -6.60 1.31
N ILE A 536 -16.59 -6.23 2.59
CA ILE A 536 -17.03 -7.07 3.70
C ILE A 536 -18.33 -6.49 4.22
N ALA A 537 -19.39 -7.32 4.29
CA ALA A 537 -20.64 -6.94 4.92
C ALA A 537 -20.47 -6.85 6.43
N MET A 538 -21.06 -5.83 7.03
CA MET A 538 -21.05 -5.58 8.46
C MET A 538 -22.46 -5.74 9.02
N PRO A 539 -22.93 -6.97 9.32
CA PRO A 539 -24.22 -7.18 9.95
C PRO A 539 -24.19 -6.69 11.41
N PRO A 540 -25.34 -6.35 12.02
CA PRO A 540 -25.38 -5.98 13.43
C PRO A 540 -25.07 -7.18 14.34
N LEU A 541 -24.34 -6.92 15.43
CA LEU A 541 -24.06 -7.92 16.46
C LEU A 541 -25.23 -8.08 17.44
N TYR A 542 -26.03 -7.02 17.62
CA TYR A 542 -27.10 -7.02 18.60
C TYR A 542 -28.36 -6.37 18.06
N LYS A 543 -29.51 -6.80 18.60
CA LYS A 543 -30.80 -6.15 18.48
C LYS A 543 -31.30 -5.79 19.87
N ALA A 544 -31.48 -4.50 20.13
CA ALA A 544 -32.01 -3.98 21.37
C ALA A 544 -33.54 -3.75 21.25
N MET A 545 -34.31 -4.37 22.11
CA MET A 545 -35.77 -4.31 22.11
C MET A 545 -36.24 -3.67 23.42
N PRO A 546 -36.49 -2.36 23.45
CA PRO A 546 -37.00 -1.69 24.65
C PRO A 546 -38.50 -2.02 24.84
N LYS A 547 -38.98 -2.05 26.09
CA LYS A 547 -40.41 -2.25 26.36
C LYS A 547 -41.29 -1.13 25.84
N LYS A 548 -40.75 0.06 25.64
CA LYS A 548 -41.40 1.22 25.03
C LYS A 548 -40.36 1.93 24.14
N GLY A 549 -40.68 2.13 22.86
CA GLY A 549 -39.82 2.73 21.85
C GLY A 549 -39.61 1.77 20.68
N GLU A 550 -38.79 2.19 19.74
CA GLU A 550 -38.44 1.41 18.55
C GLU A 550 -37.27 0.47 18.84
N GLU A 551 -37.26 -0.66 18.18
CA GLU A 551 -36.16 -1.61 18.19
C GLU A 551 -34.95 -1.00 17.46
N GLU A 552 -33.74 -1.31 17.93
CA GLU A 552 -32.52 -0.75 17.35
C GLU A 552 -31.48 -1.82 17.12
N TYR A 553 -30.87 -1.81 15.93
CA TYR A 553 -29.74 -2.68 15.60
C TYR A 553 -28.44 -2.00 16.01
N LEU A 554 -27.58 -2.75 16.70
CA LEU A 554 -26.30 -2.27 17.21
C LEU A 554 -25.18 -3.11 16.58
N TYR A 555 -24.23 -2.43 15.96
CA TYR A 555 -23.25 -3.04 15.07
C TYR A 555 -21.96 -3.47 15.77
N ASP A 556 -21.67 -2.90 16.93
CA ASP A 556 -20.50 -3.21 17.74
C ASP A 556 -20.78 -3.05 19.25
N ASP A 557 -19.80 -3.46 20.07
CA ASP A 557 -19.91 -3.35 21.53
C ASP A 557 -19.93 -1.90 22.01
N LYS A 558 -19.30 -0.97 21.27
CA LYS A 558 -19.33 0.47 21.60
C LYS A 558 -20.73 1.03 21.41
N ALA A 559 -21.42 0.64 20.34
CA ALA A 559 -22.81 1.01 20.12
C ALA A 559 -23.72 0.47 21.24
N LEU A 560 -23.49 -0.78 21.70
CA LEU A 560 -24.19 -1.37 22.82
C LEU A 560 -23.95 -0.60 24.13
N GLU A 561 -22.71 -0.22 24.42
CA GLU A 561 -22.39 0.59 25.59
C GLU A 561 -23.05 1.98 25.54
N GLN A 562 -23.03 2.62 24.37
CA GLN A 562 -23.72 3.90 24.17
C GLN A 562 -25.22 3.77 24.33
N TYR A 563 -25.81 2.70 23.79
CA TYR A 563 -27.23 2.39 23.96
C TYR A 563 -27.57 2.21 25.44
N ARG A 564 -26.78 1.44 26.20
CA ARG A 564 -26.96 1.25 27.65
C ARG A 564 -26.89 2.56 28.44
N LYS A 565 -26.04 3.50 28.03
CA LYS A 565 -25.89 4.81 28.70
C LYS A 565 -27.08 5.75 28.44
N ARG A 566 -27.71 5.69 27.26
CA ARG A 566 -28.83 6.56 26.88
C ARG A 566 -30.20 5.98 27.23
N GLN A 567 -30.30 4.67 27.38
CA GLN A 567 -31.56 4.00 27.66
C GLN A 567 -31.87 4.00 29.15
N THR A 568 -33.00 4.62 29.52
CA THR A 568 -33.42 4.75 30.93
C THR A 568 -34.38 3.66 31.41
N GLY A 569 -34.85 2.81 30.49
CA GLY A 569 -35.82 1.74 30.78
C GLY A 569 -35.29 0.32 30.53
N PRO A 570 -35.99 -0.71 31.03
CA PRO A 570 -35.60 -2.08 30.75
C PRO A 570 -35.79 -2.43 29.28
N PHE A 571 -34.82 -3.14 28.72
CA PHE A 571 -34.83 -3.65 27.35
C PHE A 571 -34.36 -5.10 27.31
N THR A 572 -34.73 -5.82 26.27
CA THR A 572 -34.23 -7.15 25.95
C THR A 572 -33.16 -7.02 24.89
N LEU A 573 -32.07 -7.75 25.04
CA LEU A 573 -30.96 -7.78 24.08
C LEU A 573 -30.93 -9.15 23.41
N GLN A 574 -31.02 -9.17 22.09
CA GLN A 574 -30.74 -10.34 21.27
C GLN A 574 -29.33 -10.19 20.68
N ARG A 575 -28.48 -11.19 20.88
CA ARG A 575 -27.15 -11.26 20.24
C ARG A 575 -27.27 -12.21 19.05
N TYR A 576 -26.77 -11.76 17.89
CA TYR A 576 -26.64 -12.59 16.71
C TYR A 576 -25.24 -13.23 16.67
N LYS A 577 -25.19 -14.55 16.69
CA LYS A 577 -23.93 -15.31 16.59
C LYS A 577 -23.60 -15.64 15.14
N GLY A 578 -24.60 -15.71 14.28
CA GLY A 578 -24.44 -15.98 12.86
C GLY A 578 -25.60 -15.45 12.03
N LEU A 579 -25.36 -15.27 10.75
CA LEU A 579 -26.33 -14.79 9.76
C LEU A 579 -27.54 -15.70 9.61
N GLY A 580 -27.41 -17.00 9.94
CA GLY A 580 -28.49 -17.97 9.93
C GLY A 580 -29.54 -17.78 11.04
N GLU A 581 -29.25 -16.92 12.04
CA GLU A 581 -30.19 -16.56 13.10
C GLU A 581 -31.12 -15.39 12.72
N MET A 582 -30.83 -14.72 11.60
CA MET A 582 -31.64 -13.63 11.06
C MET A 582 -32.68 -14.20 10.10
N ASP A 583 -33.92 -13.71 10.22
CA ASP A 583 -34.92 -13.93 9.19
C ASP A 583 -34.64 -13.10 7.93
N ALA A 584 -35.39 -13.34 6.86
CA ALA A 584 -35.15 -12.68 5.57
C ALA A 584 -35.39 -11.16 5.63
N GLU A 585 -36.35 -10.70 6.45
CA GLU A 585 -36.65 -9.26 6.58
C GLU A 585 -35.55 -8.54 7.35
N GLN A 586 -35.10 -9.12 8.47
CA GLN A 586 -33.95 -8.58 9.22
C GLN A 586 -32.67 -8.54 8.39
N LEU A 587 -32.40 -9.60 7.62
CA LEU A 587 -31.23 -9.66 6.77
C LEU A 587 -31.28 -8.64 5.62
N TRP A 588 -32.47 -8.39 5.08
CA TRP A 588 -32.67 -7.31 4.10
C TRP A 588 -32.39 -5.95 4.73
N GLU A 589 -33.08 -5.60 5.81
CA GLU A 589 -32.99 -4.28 6.43
C GLU A 589 -31.58 -3.91 6.89
N THR A 590 -30.80 -4.88 7.36
CA THR A 590 -29.52 -4.62 8.01
C THR A 590 -28.30 -4.84 7.12
N THR A 591 -28.39 -5.74 6.12
CA THR A 591 -27.20 -6.27 5.44
C THR A 591 -27.29 -6.23 3.91
N LEU A 592 -28.49 -6.45 3.34
CA LEU A 592 -28.64 -6.52 1.88
C LEU A 592 -29.12 -5.21 1.25
N ASN A 593 -29.96 -4.44 1.95
CA ASN A 593 -30.54 -3.20 1.42
C ASN A 593 -29.46 -2.13 1.21
N PRO A 594 -29.26 -1.65 -0.03
CA PRO A 594 -28.21 -0.65 -0.34
C PRO A 594 -28.34 0.67 0.43
N GLU A 595 -29.56 1.03 0.91
CA GLU A 595 -29.82 2.29 1.61
C GLU A 595 -29.46 2.23 3.10
N THR A 596 -29.47 1.05 3.71
CA THR A 596 -29.35 0.92 5.18
C THR A 596 -28.16 0.08 5.63
N ARG A 597 -27.62 -0.76 4.75
CA ARG A 597 -26.50 -1.66 5.06
C ARG A 597 -25.18 -0.91 5.30
N MET A 598 -24.31 -1.52 6.06
CA MET A 598 -22.92 -1.10 6.19
C MET A 598 -21.99 -2.07 5.47
N LEU A 599 -21.13 -1.55 4.60
CA LEU A 599 -20.08 -2.30 3.91
C LEU A 599 -18.72 -1.68 4.22
N LYS A 600 -17.74 -2.54 4.47
CA LYS A 600 -16.33 -2.14 4.59
C LYS A 600 -15.62 -2.43 3.27
N LEU A 601 -15.11 -1.41 2.60
CA LEU A 601 -14.27 -1.56 1.42
C LEU A 601 -12.96 -2.24 1.82
N VAL A 602 -12.49 -3.17 1.01
CA VAL A 602 -11.18 -3.80 1.17
C VAL A 602 -10.18 -3.06 0.29
N GLU A 603 -9.15 -2.50 0.92
CA GLU A 603 -8.11 -1.74 0.24
C GLU A 603 -6.74 -2.32 0.57
N ILE A 604 -5.81 -2.24 -0.37
CA ILE A 604 -4.40 -2.57 -0.17
C ILE A 604 -3.64 -1.26 -0.07
N GLU A 605 -3.29 -0.87 1.15
CA GLU A 605 -2.57 0.36 1.41
C GLU A 605 -1.08 0.26 1.02
N ASP A 606 -0.47 -0.90 1.25
CA ASP A 606 0.92 -1.23 0.88
C ASP A 606 0.99 -2.67 0.38
N ALA A 607 1.34 -2.85 -0.89
CA ALA A 607 1.36 -4.17 -1.52
C ALA A 607 2.42 -5.11 -0.91
N ARG A 608 3.57 -4.58 -0.44
CA ARG A 608 4.60 -5.39 0.21
C ARG A 608 4.17 -5.84 1.59
N MET A 609 3.61 -4.91 2.37
CA MET A 609 3.09 -5.22 3.69
C MET A 609 1.95 -6.23 3.57
N ALA A 610 1.01 -6.04 2.64
CA ALA A 610 -0.08 -6.98 2.38
C ALA A 610 0.47 -8.37 1.99
N SER A 611 1.50 -8.45 1.14
CA SER A 611 2.14 -9.72 0.77
C SER A 611 2.83 -10.37 1.96
N SER A 612 3.61 -9.63 2.74
CA SER A 612 4.31 -10.13 3.93
C SER A 612 3.34 -10.63 5.01
N VAL A 613 2.27 -9.87 5.27
CA VAL A 613 1.23 -10.25 6.24
C VAL A 613 0.47 -11.48 5.75
N THR A 614 0.13 -11.54 4.46
CA THR A 614 -0.54 -12.72 3.88
C THR A 614 0.34 -13.97 3.99
N GLU A 615 1.61 -13.88 3.65
CA GLU A 615 2.58 -14.98 3.78
C GLU A 615 2.76 -15.40 5.24
N MET A 616 2.91 -14.44 6.15
CA MET A 616 3.06 -14.68 7.58
C MET A 616 1.83 -15.36 8.19
N LEU A 617 0.63 -14.89 7.90
CA LEU A 617 -0.61 -15.42 8.46
C LEU A 617 -1.05 -16.72 7.79
N MET A 618 -0.94 -16.81 6.46
CA MET A 618 -1.52 -17.87 5.66
C MET A 618 -0.49 -18.86 5.10
N GLY A 619 0.80 -18.51 5.10
CA GLY A 619 1.91 -19.33 4.62
C GLY A 619 2.17 -20.57 5.48
N SER A 620 3.14 -21.40 5.07
CA SER A 620 3.50 -22.65 5.73
C SER A 620 4.35 -22.44 7.00
N ASP A 621 5.02 -21.30 7.13
CA ASP A 621 5.92 -21.01 8.25
C ASP A 621 5.13 -20.66 9.53
N VAL A 622 5.39 -21.40 10.61
CA VAL A 622 4.65 -21.27 11.88
C VAL A 622 5.26 -20.25 12.84
N PRO A 623 6.61 -20.16 12.99
CA PRO A 623 7.24 -19.25 13.95
C PRO A 623 6.86 -17.78 13.78
N PRO A 624 6.87 -17.17 12.58
CA PRO A 624 6.48 -15.78 12.39
C PRO A 624 5.02 -15.50 12.80
N ARG A 625 4.11 -16.41 12.44
CA ARG A 625 2.70 -16.31 12.83
C ARG A 625 2.51 -16.39 14.33
N ARG A 626 3.26 -17.27 14.99
CA ARG A 626 3.23 -17.40 16.46
C ARG A 626 3.74 -16.13 17.14
N ALA A 627 4.84 -15.56 16.66
CA ALA A 627 5.37 -14.29 17.16
C ALA A 627 4.35 -13.16 17.02
N PHE A 628 3.76 -13.01 15.84
CA PHE A 628 2.71 -12.02 15.58
C PHE A 628 1.51 -12.15 16.54
N ILE A 629 1.03 -13.37 16.81
CA ILE A 629 -0.06 -13.60 17.76
C ILE A 629 0.32 -13.15 19.16
N TYR A 630 1.54 -13.44 19.62
CA TYR A 630 1.99 -13.02 20.95
C TYR A 630 2.16 -11.51 21.07
N GLU A 631 2.69 -10.86 20.04
CA GLU A 631 2.92 -9.41 20.02
C GLU A 631 1.60 -8.62 20.01
N ASN A 632 0.58 -9.15 19.36
CA ASN A 632 -0.74 -8.49 19.23
C ASN A 632 -1.81 -9.06 20.17
N ALA A 633 -1.45 -9.94 21.11
CA ALA A 633 -2.41 -10.60 22.00
C ALA A 633 -3.17 -9.61 22.90
N ALA A 634 -2.57 -8.46 23.22
CA ALA A 634 -3.20 -7.41 24.04
C ALA A 634 -4.25 -6.58 23.27
N GLU A 635 -4.22 -6.63 21.93
CA GLU A 635 -5.14 -5.92 21.05
C GLU A 635 -6.29 -6.83 20.55
N ALA A 636 -6.18 -8.13 20.83
CA ALA A 636 -7.18 -9.10 20.40
C ALA A 636 -8.49 -8.94 21.19
N GLU A 637 -9.58 -8.68 20.50
CA GLU A 637 -10.91 -8.79 21.06
C GLU A 637 -11.27 -10.29 21.16
N LEU A 638 -11.20 -10.83 22.36
CA LEU A 638 -11.53 -12.24 22.61
C LEU A 638 -13.00 -12.34 22.99
N ASP A 639 -13.73 -13.15 22.25
CA ASP A 639 -15.10 -13.56 22.61
C ASP A 639 -15.00 -14.68 23.68
N ILE A 640 -14.83 -14.25 24.96
CA ILE A 640 -14.71 -15.15 26.11
C ILE A 640 -16.07 -15.22 26.81
#